data_25c24c3ad0ef90e534a28547afa21869
#
_entry.id   25c24c3ad0ef90e534a28547afa21869
#
_cell.length_a   1.000
_cell.length_b   1.000
_cell.length_c   1.000
_cell.angle_alpha   90.00
_cell.angle_beta   90.00
_cell.angle_gamma   90.00
#
_symmetry.space_group_name_H-M   'P 1'
#
loop_
_entity.id
_entity.type
_entity.pdbx_description
1 polymer ?
#
loop_
_entity_poly.entity_id
_entity_poly.type
_entity_poly.pdbx_seq_one_letter_code
_entity_poly.pdbx_strand_id
1 'polypeptide(L)'
;MSAVARIHAPFRVSQLIVVSLGLCQLFAAEQTGRSANQQPAIARGLKDPAQVEAFVDGVIAAQKEELHISGAAVAIVKDGQLFFAKGYGNADIEKGKKVDPAKTLFRIGSVSKLFTWTAVMQLVEQGKLDLNKDINAYLKKFKVPSTYPEPITLAHLLAHTPGFEAPRVRTNFSAADKMMPLGEVLADGLPARVRPPGQFASYSNHGTALAGYIVEEVSGMPWEAYVEQSIFQPLGMSHSTARQPLPATLSNDMSVGYWYGNGEFKAKGFEFISVRPAGAVSSTAVDMANFMIAHLQDGRLGSVRILSETTARQMHSRLFTHAPGLNAMLHGFYEMTENGEKIYGHEGDTPCFHAQLALFPERNVGLFVCYNSDTGADARVGFFKAFVDHYYPPPEIPKVRLLADSQQRGQQLAGCYVPLRRSFTSLARLAVLRDNDTITVTPDGYLQGLGRRWVEVEPLVFQSINGSERAVFRAVDGHMYLFLNGMPYVAFERLEGIETPTSQVTLLILAAILPLAIMLAGFIGWPISAYRRRHRRPGEVVSPWPRLLGWAACALFLSFAAKIAIDVITQENLTGGRHAMLFNHAVPLVAAGTLVPVMAWAVWAWTKEWWGIIGRVHYTLVVPAGLALLWWLNHYDLLCLRFT
;
A
#
# COMPACT_ATOMS: atom_id res chain seq x y z
N MET A 1 28.79 18.04 18.80
CA MET A 1 28.04 19.09 18.07
C MET A 1 27.99 18.69 16.60
N SER A 2 26.88 18.80 15.96
CA SER A 2 26.42 18.41 14.61
C SER A 2 25.89 16.97 14.49
N ALA A 3 24.61 16.82 14.85
CA ALA A 3 23.76 15.73 14.43
C ALA A 3 23.11 16.12 13.09
N VAL A 4 23.57 15.51 12.00
CA VAL A 4 22.85 15.55 10.71
C VAL A 4 21.88 14.37 10.72
N ALA A 5 20.60 14.67 10.92
CA ALA A 5 19.52 13.70 10.79
C ALA A 5 19.46 13.20 9.34
N ARG A 6 19.70 11.90 9.12
CA ARG A 6 19.50 11.25 7.82
C ARG A 6 18.04 10.88 7.66
N ILE A 7 17.47 11.41 6.60
CA ILE A 7 16.11 11.23 6.11
C ILE A 7 15.87 9.74 5.78
N HIS A 8 14.93 9.12 6.45
CA HIS A 8 14.47 7.76 6.12
C HIS A 8 13.60 7.82 4.86
N ALA A 9 14.00 7.12 3.82
CA ALA A 9 13.20 6.97 2.60
C ALA A 9 12.02 6.02 2.87
N PRO A 10 10.81 6.41 2.53
CA PRO A 10 9.65 5.54 2.67
C PRO A 10 9.48 4.61 1.47
N PHE A 11 8.88 3.47 1.74
CA PHE A 11 8.55 2.40 0.82
C PHE A 11 7.83 2.92 -0.44
N ARG A 12 8.43 2.75 -1.60
CA ARG A 12 7.83 3.04 -2.90
C ARG A 12 7.16 1.79 -3.45
N VAL A 13 5.90 1.85 -3.81
CA VAL A 13 5.24 0.81 -4.63
C VAL A 13 5.98 0.64 -5.96
N SER A 14 6.53 1.72 -6.52
CA SER A 14 7.38 1.71 -7.70
C SER A 14 8.75 1.04 -7.50
N GLN A 15 9.28 0.97 -6.28
CA GLN A 15 10.54 0.26 -6.00
C GLN A 15 10.36 -1.27 -5.94
N LEU A 16 9.18 -1.77 -5.55
CA LEU A 16 8.86 -3.20 -5.63
C LEU A 16 8.94 -3.75 -7.06
N ILE A 17 8.74 -2.90 -8.07
CA ILE A 17 8.77 -3.32 -9.49
C ILE A 17 10.17 -3.13 -10.10
N VAL A 18 10.97 -2.18 -9.63
CA VAL A 18 12.27 -1.84 -10.26
C VAL A 18 13.41 -2.72 -9.77
N VAL A 19 13.41 -3.16 -8.50
CA VAL A 19 14.50 -3.99 -7.95
C VAL A 19 14.49 -5.41 -8.50
N SER A 20 13.29 -5.95 -8.90
CA SER A 20 13.22 -7.26 -9.55
C SER A 20 13.88 -7.31 -10.95
N LEU A 21 14.20 -6.17 -11.57
CA LEU A 21 14.83 -6.08 -12.90
C LEU A 21 16.36 -6.00 -12.86
N GLY A 22 16.95 -5.49 -11.76
CA GLY A 22 18.41 -5.38 -11.63
C GLY A 22 19.13 -6.74 -11.51
N LEU A 23 18.53 -7.69 -10.84
CA LEU A 23 19.07 -9.04 -10.64
C LEU A 23 18.95 -9.94 -11.86
N CYS A 24 17.95 -9.73 -12.73
CA CYS A 24 17.83 -10.51 -13.98
C CYS A 24 18.88 -10.14 -15.06
N GLN A 25 19.49 -8.96 -15.00
CA GLN A 25 20.47 -8.54 -16.02
C GLN A 25 21.90 -9.03 -15.73
N LEU A 26 22.25 -9.32 -14.49
CA LEU A 26 23.58 -9.85 -14.14
C LEU A 26 23.76 -11.33 -14.47
N PHE A 27 22.68 -12.10 -14.59
CA PHE A 27 22.75 -13.52 -15.00
C PHE A 27 22.68 -13.77 -16.51
N ALA A 28 22.43 -12.77 -17.32
CA ALA A 28 22.30 -12.93 -18.78
C ALA A 28 23.63 -12.77 -19.56
N ALA A 29 24.71 -12.36 -18.91
CA ALA A 29 25.96 -11.98 -19.60
C ALA A 29 27.02 -13.10 -19.71
N GLU A 30 26.83 -14.28 -19.16
CA GLU A 30 27.86 -15.35 -19.15
C GLU A 30 27.40 -16.73 -19.65
N GLN A 31 26.52 -16.79 -20.64
CA GLN A 31 26.20 -18.06 -21.30
C GLN A 31 26.38 -18.02 -22.83
N THR A 32 27.59 -17.68 -23.28
CA THR A 32 28.02 -18.06 -24.62
C THR A 32 29.13 -19.11 -24.51
N GLY A 33 28.74 -20.37 -24.67
CA GLY A 33 29.71 -21.43 -24.95
C GLY A 33 29.69 -22.63 -24.02
N ARG A 34 28.55 -23.28 -23.80
CA ARG A 34 28.53 -24.69 -23.40
C ARG A 34 27.57 -25.49 -24.26
N SER A 35 28.12 -26.52 -24.89
CA SER A 35 27.44 -27.61 -25.60
C SER A 35 26.15 -28.04 -24.93
N ALA A 36 25.08 -28.22 -25.72
CA ALA A 36 23.80 -28.76 -25.28
C ALA A 36 23.97 -30.18 -24.72
N ASN A 37 24.36 -30.28 -23.46
CA ASN A 37 24.14 -31.48 -22.67
C ASN A 37 22.67 -31.52 -22.31
N GLN A 38 21.98 -32.57 -22.73
CA GLN A 38 20.60 -32.86 -22.33
C GLN A 38 20.54 -32.86 -20.82
N GLN A 39 20.07 -31.74 -20.21
CA GLN A 39 19.67 -31.76 -18.82
C GLN A 39 18.53 -32.77 -18.69
N PRO A 40 18.60 -33.71 -17.75
CA PRO A 40 17.48 -34.61 -17.48
C PRO A 40 16.23 -33.77 -17.25
N ALA A 41 15.11 -34.14 -17.86
CA ALA A 41 13.83 -33.50 -17.66
C ALA A 41 13.61 -33.32 -16.16
N ILE A 42 13.63 -32.07 -15.66
CA ILE A 42 13.45 -31.76 -14.24
C ILE A 42 12.10 -32.35 -13.87
N ALA A 43 12.13 -33.33 -13.00
CA ALA A 43 10.92 -34.03 -12.58
C ALA A 43 10.06 -33.04 -11.78
N ARG A 44 8.97 -32.56 -12.41
CA ARG A 44 8.04 -31.60 -11.81
C ARG A 44 7.58 -32.04 -10.42
N GLY A 45 7.61 -31.09 -9.46
CA GLY A 45 7.12 -31.24 -8.11
C GLY A 45 8.14 -31.72 -7.05
N LEU A 46 7.76 -31.65 -5.81
CA LEU A 46 8.54 -32.02 -4.64
C LEU A 46 8.62 -33.56 -4.51
N LYS A 47 9.82 -34.11 -4.46
CA LYS A 47 10.00 -35.58 -4.35
C LYS A 47 10.81 -35.99 -3.13
N ASP A 48 11.88 -35.27 -2.84
CA ASP A 48 12.87 -35.64 -1.83
C ASP A 48 13.11 -34.45 -0.88
N PRO A 49 12.89 -34.61 0.43
CA PRO A 49 13.17 -33.56 1.43
C PRO A 49 14.61 -33.05 1.41
N ALA A 50 15.61 -33.90 1.12
CA ALA A 50 17.01 -33.52 1.09
C ALA A 50 17.31 -32.57 -0.09
N GLN A 51 16.67 -32.80 -1.26
CA GLN A 51 16.78 -31.90 -2.41
C GLN A 51 16.09 -30.56 -2.12
N VAL A 52 14.95 -30.58 -1.43
CA VAL A 52 14.27 -29.35 -1.00
C VAL A 52 15.13 -28.58 0.00
N GLU A 53 15.75 -29.26 0.95
CA GLU A 53 16.68 -28.63 1.89
C GLU A 53 17.83 -27.95 1.14
N ALA A 54 18.51 -28.64 0.23
CA ALA A 54 19.61 -28.07 -0.53
C ALA A 54 19.18 -26.85 -1.38
N PHE A 55 18.00 -26.89 -2.01
CA PHE A 55 17.44 -25.76 -2.74
C PHE A 55 17.16 -24.57 -1.82
N VAL A 56 16.44 -24.79 -0.72
CA VAL A 56 16.07 -23.72 0.23
C VAL A 56 17.31 -23.12 0.87
N ASP A 57 18.30 -23.97 1.26
CA ASP A 57 19.57 -23.52 1.82
C ASP A 57 20.31 -22.59 0.86
N GLY A 58 20.37 -22.94 -0.43
CA GLY A 58 21.01 -22.12 -1.45
C GLY A 58 20.32 -20.76 -1.65
N VAL A 59 18.99 -20.75 -1.76
CA VAL A 59 18.23 -19.51 -1.95
C VAL A 59 18.35 -18.60 -0.72
N ILE A 60 18.15 -19.13 0.49
CA ILE A 60 18.23 -18.32 1.71
C ILE A 60 19.66 -17.84 1.98
N ALA A 61 20.69 -18.65 1.66
CA ALA A 61 22.09 -18.22 1.78
C ALA A 61 22.38 -17.01 0.88
N ALA A 62 21.98 -17.05 -0.38
CA ALA A 62 22.12 -15.94 -1.31
C ALA A 62 21.37 -14.69 -0.81
N GLN A 63 20.11 -14.83 -0.39
CA GLN A 63 19.32 -13.72 0.14
C GLN A 63 19.92 -13.09 1.41
N LYS A 64 20.51 -13.89 2.29
CA LYS A 64 21.20 -13.38 3.49
C LYS A 64 22.41 -12.52 3.14
N GLU A 65 23.13 -12.88 2.10
CA GLU A 65 24.29 -12.13 1.63
C GLU A 65 23.87 -10.87 0.84
N GLU A 66 23.01 -11.02 -0.15
CA GLU A 66 22.65 -9.95 -1.08
C GLU A 66 21.66 -8.93 -0.49
N LEU A 67 20.66 -9.42 0.27
CA LEU A 67 19.59 -8.62 0.84
C LEU A 67 19.75 -8.38 2.35
N HIS A 68 20.86 -8.83 2.94
CA HIS A 68 21.15 -8.63 4.37
C HIS A 68 20.01 -9.12 5.28
N ILE A 69 19.57 -10.36 5.10
CA ILE A 69 18.53 -10.97 5.91
C ILE A 69 19.14 -11.46 7.25
N SER A 70 18.61 -10.98 8.37
CA SER A 70 19.03 -11.42 9.71
C SER A 70 18.58 -12.86 9.99
N GLY A 71 17.28 -13.14 9.77
CA GLY A 71 16.69 -14.45 10.03
C GLY A 71 15.49 -14.73 9.14
N ALA A 72 15.28 -16.02 8.88
CA ALA A 72 14.14 -16.51 8.13
C ALA A 72 13.65 -17.86 8.65
N ALA A 73 12.40 -18.21 8.43
CA ALA A 73 11.87 -19.55 8.64
C ALA A 73 11.03 -19.98 7.44
N VAL A 74 11.18 -21.23 7.04
CA VAL A 74 10.46 -21.84 5.93
C VAL A 74 9.75 -23.09 6.42
N ALA A 75 8.48 -23.30 5.98
CA ALA A 75 7.78 -24.57 6.11
C ALA A 75 7.12 -24.93 4.77
N ILE A 76 7.23 -26.19 4.41
CA ILE A 76 6.58 -26.77 3.23
C ILE A 76 5.77 -27.95 3.70
N VAL A 77 4.50 -27.98 3.30
CA VAL A 77 3.62 -29.13 3.54
C VAL A 77 3.33 -29.82 2.22
N LYS A 78 3.15 -31.14 2.28
CA LYS A 78 2.81 -31.95 1.11
C LYS A 78 1.94 -33.12 1.54
N ASP A 79 0.91 -33.44 0.77
CA ASP A 79 0.01 -34.57 0.96
C ASP A 79 -0.53 -34.69 2.41
N GLY A 80 -0.87 -33.53 3.00
CA GLY A 80 -1.43 -33.43 4.35
C GLY A 80 -0.43 -33.60 5.49
N GLN A 81 0.87 -33.49 5.23
CA GLN A 81 1.94 -33.62 6.22
C GLN A 81 2.97 -32.51 6.10
N LEU A 82 3.64 -32.21 7.21
CA LEU A 82 4.84 -31.35 7.20
C LEU A 82 5.96 -32.06 6.44
N PHE A 83 6.33 -31.54 5.28
CA PHE A 83 7.34 -32.12 4.42
C PHE A 83 8.74 -31.58 4.71
N PHE A 84 8.84 -30.29 5.04
CA PHE A 84 10.10 -29.59 5.36
C PHE A 84 9.82 -28.41 6.30
N ALA A 85 10.70 -28.22 7.30
CA ALA A 85 10.72 -27.00 8.10
C ALA A 85 12.15 -26.70 8.56
N LYS A 86 12.62 -25.45 8.34
CA LYS A 86 13.96 -25.03 8.75
C LYS A 86 14.01 -23.54 9.09
N GLY A 87 14.80 -23.21 10.13
CA GLY A 87 15.11 -21.84 10.51
C GLY A 87 16.52 -21.44 10.06
N TYR A 88 16.70 -20.18 9.71
CA TYR A 88 17.95 -19.64 9.19
C TYR A 88 18.32 -18.35 9.92
N GLY A 89 19.62 -18.16 10.18
CA GLY A 89 20.14 -16.93 10.76
C GLY A 89 19.73 -16.71 12.22
N ASN A 90 19.43 -15.46 12.58
CA ASN A 90 19.21 -15.05 13.96
C ASN A 90 17.78 -14.54 14.18
N ALA A 91 17.13 -15.06 15.23
CA ALA A 91 15.90 -14.50 15.78
C ALA A 91 16.20 -13.23 16.60
N ASP A 92 17.34 -13.22 17.29
CA ASP A 92 17.84 -12.08 18.08
C ASP A 92 19.37 -12.06 17.96
N ILE A 93 19.91 -11.05 17.26
CA ILE A 93 21.35 -10.91 17.00
C ILE A 93 22.08 -10.61 18.30
N GLU A 94 21.53 -9.72 19.13
CA GLU A 94 22.18 -9.27 20.37
C GLU A 94 22.34 -10.41 21.39
N LYS A 95 21.33 -11.30 21.45
CA LYS A 95 21.36 -12.49 22.31
C LYS A 95 21.97 -13.72 21.64
N GLY A 96 22.36 -13.63 20.36
CA GLY A 96 22.85 -14.78 19.60
C GLY A 96 21.82 -15.88 19.38
N LYS A 97 20.50 -15.57 19.54
CA LYS A 97 19.41 -16.54 19.44
C LYS A 97 19.17 -16.90 17.96
N LYS A 98 19.31 -18.19 17.65
CA LYS A 98 19.05 -18.70 16.29
C LYS A 98 17.55 -18.87 16.05
N VAL A 99 17.15 -18.85 14.77
CA VAL A 99 15.77 -19.13 14.37
C VAL A 99 15.51 -20.62 14.52
N ASP A 100 14.48 -20.96 15.30
CA ASP A 100 13.89 -22.30 15.41
C ASP A 100 12.52 -22.27 14.71
N PRO A 101 12.27 -23.09 13.66
CA PRO A 101 11.05 -23.04 12.87
C PRO A 101 9.80 -23.45 13.67
N ALA A 102 9.95 -24.13 14.81
CA ALA A 102 8.86 -24.58 15.67
C ALA A 102 8.58 -23.65 16.86
N LYS A 103 9.53 -22.76 17.21
CA LYS A 103 9.43 -21.91 18.42
C LYS A 103 9.53 -20.43 18.13
N THR A 104 10.36 -20.03 17.17
CA THR A 104 10.57 -18.61 16.90
C THR A 104 9.32 -17.99 16.26
N LEU A 105 8.74 -17.02 16.94
CA LEU A 105 7.61 -16.26 16.43
C LEU A 105 8.07 -15.15 15.49
N PHE A 106 7.40 -15.03 14.38
CA PHE A 106 7.49 -13.91 13.45
C PHE A 106 6.14 -13.20 13.38
N ARG A 107 6.14 -11.87 13.21
CA ARG A 107 4.94 -11.15 12.80
C ARG A 107 4.62 -11.55 11.36
N ILE A 108 3.46 -12.17 11.15
CA ILE A 108 3.09 -12.63 9.80
C ILE A 108 2.34 -11.56 8.98
N GLY A 109 2.22 -10.34 9.53
CA GLY A 109 1.59 -9.23 8.85
C GLY A 109 0.19 -9.59 8.33
N SER A 110 -0.08 -9.23 7.09
CA SER A 110 -1.41 -9.42 6.48
C SER A 110 -1.84 -10.88 6.26
N VAL A 111 -0.95 -11.87 6.39
CA VAL A 111 -1.37 -13.29 6.45
C VAL A 111 -2.34 -13.53 7.62
N SER A 112 -2.32 -12.68 8.66
CA SER A 112 -3.29 -12.64 9.76
C SER A 112 -4.75 -12.56 9.30
N LYS A 113 -5.00 -11.95 8.13
CA LYS A 113 -6.34 -11.81 7.57
C LYS A 113 -7.01 -13.16 7.30
N LEU A 114 -6.20 -14.16 6.96
CA LEU A 114 -6.73 -15.50 6.69
C LEU A 114 -7.41 -16.11 7.93
N PHE A 115 -6.92 -15.81 9.13
CA PHE A 115 -7.57 -16.23 10.38
C PHE A 115 -8.87 -15.44 10.63
N THR A 116 -8.89 -14.15 10.31
CA THR A 116 -10.12 -13.34 10.39
C THR A 116 -11.18 -13.88 9.44
N TRP A 117 -10.80 -14.19 8.21
CA TRP A 117 -11.72 -14.70 7.20
C TRP A 117 -12.20 -16.13 7.53
N THR A 118 -11.32 -16.97 8.06
CA THR A 118 -11.71 -18.30 8.58
C THR A 118 -12.73 -18.16 9.72
N ALA A 119 -12.53 -17.23 10.65
CA ALA A 119 -13.48 -16.95 11.74
C ALA A 119 -14.83 -16.46 11.21
N VAL A 120 -14.86 -15.58 10.21
CA VAL A 120 -16.09 -15.14 9.53
C VAL A 120 -16.81 -16.34 8.92
N MET A 121 -16.08 -17.20 8.19
CA MET A 121 -16.67 -18.36 7.52
C MET A 121 -17.16 -19.42 8.51
N GLN A 122 -16.53 -19.57 9.68
CA GLN A 122 -17.05 -20.40 10.78
C GLN A 122 -18.41 -19.90 11.29
N LEU A 123 -18.55 -18.57 11.45
CA LEU A 123 -19.82 -17.98 11.88
C LEU A 123 -20.89 -18.01 10.78
N VAL A 124 -20.50 -17.96 9.51
CA VAL A 124 -21.41 -18.20 8.36
C VAL A 124 -21.90 -19.63 8.37
N GLU A 125 -21.03 -20.61 8.55
CA GLU A 125 -21.38 -22.04 8.66
C GLU A 125 -22.35 -22.29 9.81
N GLN A 126 -22.21 -21.58 10.93
CA GLN A 126 -23.10 -21.65 12.09
C GLN A 126 -24.43 -20.91 11.87
N GLY A 127 -24.66 -20.29 10.72
CA GLY A 127 -25.86 -19.48 10.43
C GLY A 127 -25.93 -18.15 11.23
N LYS A 128 -24.86 -17.76 11.91
CA LYS A 128 -24.80 -16.52 12.69
C LYS A 128 -24.47 -15.29 11.83
N LEU A 129 -23.79 -15.48 10.73
CA LEU A 129 -23.47 -14.46 9.74
C LEU A 129 -24.01 -14.85 8.36
N ASP A 130 -24.38 -13.84 7.58
CA ASP A 130 -24.75 -13.95 6.17
C ASP A 130 -23.81 -13.05 5.35
N LEU A 131 -23.17 -13.65 4.34
CA LEU A 131 -22.21 -12.95 3.49
C LEU A 131 -22.83 -11.79 2.69
N ASN A 132 -24.11 -11.84 2.41
CA ASN A 132 -24.84 -10.89 1.55
C ASN A 132 -25.67 -9.87 2.33
N LYS A 133 -25.74 -10.00 3.66
CA LYS A 133 -26.48 -9.07 4.51
C LYS A 133 -25.68 -7.79 4.75
N ASP A 134 -26.39 -6.65 4.86
CA ASP A 134 -25.79 -5.36 5.26
C ASP A 134 -25.02 -5.53 6.57
N ILE A 135 -23.72 -5.18 6.56
CA ILE A 135 -22.86 -5.26 7.74
C ILE A 135 -23.38 -4.40 8.90
N ASN A 136 -24.10 -3.33 8.60
CA ASN A 136 -24.72 -2.48 9.61
C ASN A 136 -25.72 -3.25 10.51
N ALA A 137 -26.25 -4.38 10.05
CA ALA A 137 -27.09 -5.23 10.89
C ALA A 137 -26.33 -5.86 12.07
N TYR A 138 -25.00 -6.01 11.94
CA TYR A 138 -24.14 -6.62 12.95
C TYR A 138 -23.42 -5.60 13.83
N LEU A 139 -23.23 -4.35 13.34
CA LEU A 139 -22.52 -3.29 14.07
C LEU A 139 -23.43 -2.66 15.15
N LYS A 140 -22.96 -2.58 16.40
CA LYS A 140 -23.74 -2.03 17.52
C LYS A 140 -23.29 -0.60 17.90
N LYS A 141 -21.97 -0.37 18.04
CA LYS A 141 -21.42 0.92 18.55
C LYS A 141 -21.48 2.05 17.53
N PHE A 142 -21.36 1.75 16.25
CA PHE A 142 -21.39 2.73 15.17
C PHE A 142 -22.02 2.12 13.92
N LYS A 143 -22.27 2.93 12.91
CA LYS A 143 -22.78 2.50 11.60
C LYS A 143 -21.91 3.08 10.49
N VAL A 144 -21.75 2.30 9.41
CA VAL A 144 -21.16 2.80 8.18
C VAL A 144 -22.21 3.62 7.43
N PRO A 145 -21.92 4.87 7.04
CA PRO A 145 -22.88 5.74 6.33
C PRO A 145 -23.39 5.15 5.01
N SER A 146 -24.66 5.35 4.71
CA SER A 146 -25.29 4.96 3.44
C SER A 146 -24.98 5.99 2.35
N THR A 147 -23.72 6.07 1.90
CA THR A 147 -23.29 7.00 0.85
C THR A 147 -23.76 6.56 -0.53
N TYR A 148 -23.95 5.26 -0.75
CA TYR A 148 -24.46 4.65 -1.99
C TYR A 148 -25.70 3.82 -1.68
N PRO A 149 -26.59 3.61 -2.66
CA PRO A 149 -27.80 2.81 -2.45
C PRO A 149 -27.52 1.38 -2.01
N GLU A 150 -26.45 0.77 -2.54
CA GLU A 150 -26.05 -0.60 -2.22
C GLU A 150 -25.37 -0.64 -0.85
N PRO A 151 -25.81 -1.54 0.05
CA PRO A 151 -25.16 -1.73 1.33
C PRO A 151 -23.82 -2.44 1.18
N ILE A 152 -22.91 -2.21 2.11
CA ILE A 152 -21.70 -3.02 2.23
C ILE A 152 -22.07 -4.34 2.89
N THR A 153 -21.58 -5.44 2.33
CA THR A 153 -21.77 -6.80 2.85
C THR A 153 -20.44 -7.43 3.27
N LEU A 154 -20.49 -8.55 3.99
CA LEU A 154 -19.28 -9.31 4.32
C LEU A 154 -18.57 -9.82 3.05
N ALA A 155 -19.31 -10.21 2.00
CA ALA A 155 -18.72 -10.58 0.72
C ALA A 155 -17.86 -9.43 0.13
N HIS A 156 -18.33 -8.20 0.22
CA HIS A 156 -17.54 -7.03 -0.20
C HIS A 156 -16.27 -6.84 0.65
N LEU A 157 -16.32 -7.10 1.96
CA LEU A 157 -15.14 -7.01 2.82
C LEU A 157 -14.11 -8.09 2.49
N LEU A 158 -14.56 -9.36 2.27
CA LEU A 158 -13.69 -10.47 1.90
C LEU A 158 -12.97 -10.26 0.56
N ALA A 159 -13.65 -9.65 -0.40
CA ALA A 159 -13.09 -9.35 -1.72
C ALA A 159 -12.37 -7.99 -1.79
N HIS A 160 -12.26 -7.25 -0.69
CA HIS A 160 -11.73 -5.89 -0.66
C HIS A 160 -12.46 -4.90 -1.60
N THR A 161 -13.76 -5.08 -1.79
CA THR A 161 -14.62 -4.25 -2.67
C THR A 161 -15.63 -3.38 -1.91
N PRO A 162 -15.42 -2.92 -0.64
CA PRO A 162 -16.42 -2.12 0.06
C PRO A 162 -16.54 -0.68 -0.45
N GLY A 163 -15.64 -0.23 -1.33
CA GLY A 163 -15.60 1.13 -1.85
C GLY A 163 -14.96 2.16 -0.92
N PHE A 164 -14.25 1.74 0.11
CA PHE A 164 -13.51 2.61 1.01
C PHE A 164 -12.26 3.21 0.36
N GLU A 165 -11.94 4.46 0.69
CA GLU A 165 -10.61 5.03 0.46
C GLU A 165 -9.56 4.45 1.43
N ALA A 166 -8.28 4.75 1.21
CA ALA A 166 -7.24 4.41 2.17
C ALA A 166 -7.47 5.14 3.51
N PRO A 167 -7.26 4.49 4.67
CA PRO A 167 -7.55 5.07 5.97
C PRO A 167 -6.66 6.28 6.25
N ARG A 168 -7.23 7.26 6.97
CA ARG A 168 -6.57 8.52 7.36
C ARG A 168 -5.71 8.41 8.62
N VAL A 169 -5.88 7.37 9.41
CA VAL A 169 -5.33 7.25 10.76
C VAL A 169 -4.16 6.30 10.79
N ARG A 170 -3.14 6.68 11.56
CA ARG A 170 -2.00 5.81 11.86
C ARG A 170 -2.48 4.57 12.63
N THR A 171 -2.23 3.39 12.08
CA THR A 171 -2.70 2.12 12.62
C THR A 171 -1.67 1.38 13.47
N ASN A 172 -0.42 1.85 13.49
CA ASN A 172 0.69 1.21 14.20
C ASN A 172 1.26 2.15 15.26
N PHE A 173 1.48 1.63 16.46
CA PHE A 173 2.01 2.35 17.62
C PHE A 173 3.24 1.65 18.17
N SER A 174 4.11 2.42 18.85
CA SER A 174 5.32 1.90 19.51
C SER A 174 5.09 1.47 20.96
N ALA A 175 3.91 1.69 21.53
CA ALA A 175 3.62 1.45 22.93
C ALA A 175 2.23 0.84 23.13
N ALA A 176 2.13 -0.11 24.06
CA ALA A 176 0.90 -0.85 24.36
C ALA A 176 -0.20 0.02 24.96
N ASP A 177 0.17 1.03 25.74
CA ASP A 177 -0.75 1.98 26.41
C ASP A 177 -1.54 2.86 25.42
N LYS A 178 -1.11 2.90 24.16
CA LYS A 178 -1.81 3.60 23.07
C LYS A 178 -2.82 2.74 22.34
N MET A 179 -2.93 1.46 22.70
CA MET A 179 -3.90 0.55 22.09
C MET A 179 -5.30 0.83 22.61
N MET A 180 -6.22 1.04 21.68
CA MET A 180 -7.64 1.29 21.96
C MET A 180 -8.47 0.02 21.67
N PRO A 181 -9.69 -0.10 22.22
CA PRO A 181 -10.66 -1.12 21.81
C PRO A 181 -10.91 -1.06 20.30
N LEU A 182 -11.04 -2.23 19.67
CA LEU A 182 -11.14 -2.32 18.20
C LEU A 182 -12.31 -1.49 17.64
N GLY A 183 -13.48 -1.53 18.31
CA GLY A 183 -14.65 -0.76 17.87
C GLY A 183 -14.45 0.75 17.92
N GLU A 184 -13.63 1.28 18.83
CA GLU A 184 -13.29 2.71 18.92
C GLU A 184 -12.33 3.10 17.80
N VAL A 185 -11.26 2.31 17.58
CA VAL A 185 -10.33 2.51 16.45
C VAL A 185 -11.06 2.57 15.11
N LEU A 186 -12.06 1.70 14.93
CA LEU A 186 -12.82 1.62 13.68
C LEU A 186 -13.80 2.78 13.52
N ALA A 187 -14.45 3.20 14.61
CA ALA A 187 -15.35 4.34 14.59
C ALA A 187 -14.61 5.65 14.29
N ASP A 188 -13.49 5.89 14.98
CA ASP A 188 -12.69 7.11 14.83
C ASP A 188 -11.97 7.16 13.47
N GLY A 189 -11.56 6.00 12.95
CA GLY A 189 -10.82 5.86 11.71
C GLY A 189 -11.66 5.43 10.51
N LEU A 190 -12.99 5.58 10.55
CA LEU A 190 -13.87 5.14 9.46
C LEU A 190 -13.55 5.88 8.16
N PRO A 191 -13.06 5.18 7.10
CA PRO A 191 -12.75 5.81 5.84
C PRO A 191 -14.01 6.19 5.06
N ALA A 192 -13.92 7.23 4.24
CA ALA A 192 -15.03 7.60 3.37
C ALA A 192 -15.30 6.49 2.33
N ARG A 193 -16.58 6.32 2.00
CA ARG A 193 -17.01 5.53 0.85
C ARG A 193 -16.94 6.40 -0.40
N VAL A 194 -15.98 6.09 -1.27
CA VAL A 194 -15.68 6.90 -2.47
C VAL A 194 -16.11 6.21 -3.78
N ARG A 195 -16.63 4.99 -3.68
CA ARG A 195 -17.15 4.19 -4.80
C ARG A 195 -18.28 3.27 -4.34
N PRO A 196 -19.18 2.85 -5.25
CA PRO A 196 -20.13 1.78 -4.96
C PRO A 196 -19.44 0.48 -4.53
N PRO A 197 -19.97 -0.28 -3.58
CA PRO A 197 -19.42 -1.58 -3.22
C PRO A 197 -19.52 -2.56 -4.40
N GLY A 198 -18.55 -3.46 -4.52
CA GLY A 198 -18.50 -4.45 -5.60
C GLY A 198 -17.94 -3.96 -6.94
N GLN A 199 -17.66 -2.66 -7.11
CA GLN A 199 -17.19 -2.11 -8.39
C GLN A 199 -15.71 -2.46 -8.66
N PHE A 200 -14.83 -2.23 -7.68
CA PHE A 200 -13.39 -2.47 -7.78
C PHE A 200 -12.84 -3.03 -6.47
N ALA A 201 -11.86 -3.93 -6.57
CA ALA A 201 -11.05 -4.30 -5.43
C ALA A 201 -10.03 -3.17 -5.12
N SER A 202 -10.00 -2.77 -3.86
CA SER A 202 -9.07 -1.81 -3.30
C SER A 202 -8.71 -2.27 -1.89
N TYR A 203 -7.54 -2.88 -1.75
CA TYR A 203 -7.10 -3.55 -0.52
C TYR A 203 -7.30 -2.70 0.73
N SER A 204 -8.07 -3.21 1.70
CA SER A 204 -8.47 -2.45 2.89
C SER A 204 -8.19 -3.19 4.20
N ASN A 205 -7.21 -2.69 4.97
CA ASN A 205 -6.98 -3.15 6.34
C ASN A 205 -8.17 -2.81 7.25
N HIS A 206 -8.79 -1.65 7.04
CA HIS A 206 -9.97 -1.23 7.78
C HIS A 206 -11.14 -2.18 7.53
N GLY A 207 -11.39 -2.56 6.27
CA GLY A 207 -12.45 -3.52 5.92
C GLY A 207 -12.25 -4.88 6.59
N THR A 208 -11.01 -5.38 6.64
CA THR A 208 -10.73 -6.64 7.37
C THR A 208 -10.90 -6.48 8.88
N ALA A 209 -10.43 -5.38 9.45
CA ALA A 209 -10.59 -5.13 10.88
C ALA A 209 -12.08 -4.98 11.26
N LEU A 210 -12.88 -4.38 10.37
CA LEU A 210 -14.33 -4.29 10.53
C LEU A 210 -15.00 -5.68 10.53
N ALA A 211 -14.57 -6.58 9.66
CA ALA A 211 -15.03 -7.98 9.68
C ALA A 211 -14.63 -8.69 10.99
N GLY A 212 -13.40 -8.48 11.47
CA GLY A 212 -12.97 -8.99 12.79
C GLY A 212 -13.78 -8.41 13.95
N TYR A 213 -14.16 -7.14 13.89
CA TYR A 213 -15.06 -6.52 14.85
C TYR A 213 -16.48 -7.12 14.79
N ILE A 214 -16.97 -7.46 13.61
CA ILE A 214 -18.25 -8.18 13.46
C ILE A 214 -18.14 -9.58 14.09
N VAL A 215 -16.99 -10.25 13.99
CA VAL A 215 -16.75 -11.50 14.73
C VAL A 215 -16.86 -11.28 16.24
N GLU A 216 -16.29 -10.18 16.80
CA GLU A 216 -16.47 -9.85 18.24
C GLU A 216 -17.94 -9.65 18.60
N GLU A 217 -18.67 -8.84 17.84
CA GLU A 217 -20.06 -8.47 18.12
C GLU A 217 -21.02 -9.68 18.06
N VAL A 218 -20.77 -10.62 17.17
CA VAL A 218 -21.64 -11.80 16.94
C VAL A 218 -21.26 -12.98 17.83
N SER A 219 -19.97 -13.18 18.09
CA SER A 219 -19.49 -14.25 18.97
C SER A 219 -19.59 -13.91 20.46
N GLY A 220 -19.57 -12.60 20.80
CA GLY A 220 -19.47 -12.11 22.18
C GLY A 220 -18.07 -12.25 22.78
N MET A 221 -17.04 -12.51 21.96
CA MET A 221 -15.66 -12.71 22.37
C MET A 221 -14.74 -11.70 21.66
N PRO A 222 -13.66 -11.20 22.31
CA PRO A 222 -12.62 -10.48 21.60
C PRO A 222 -12.10 -11.29 20.42
N TRP A 223 -11.80 -10.65 19.29
CA TRP A 223 -11.35 -11.31 18.06
C TRP A 223 -10.16 -12.24 18.30
N GLU A 224 -9.16 -11.78 19.05
CA GLU A 224 -7.99 -12.57 19.40
C GLU A 224 -8.35 -13.84 20.17
N ALA A 225 -9.30 -13.76 21.11
CA ALA A 225 -9.75 -14.91 21.87
C ALA A 225 -10.52 -15.91 20.98
N TYR A 226 -11.36 -15.39 20.07
CA TYR A 226 -12.08 -16.25 19.11
C TYR A 226 -11.10 -17.03 18.22
N VAL A 227 -10.12 -16.34 17.62
CA VAL A 227 -9.12 -16.97 16.75
C VAL A 227 -8.30 -18.01 17.51
N GLU A 228 -7.85 -17.68 18.72
CA GLU A 228 -7.07 -18.61 19.56
C GLU A 228 -7.88 -19.87 19.91
N GLN A 229 -9.15 -19.72 20.32
CA GLN A 229 -9.98 -20.86 20.74
C GLN A 229 -10.53 -21.68 19.56
N SER A 230 -10.92 -21.03 18.46
CA SER A 230 -11.65 -21.68 17.38
C SER A 230 -10.75 -22.11 16.22
N ILE A 231 -9.50 -21.62 16.15
CA ILE A 231 -8.56 -21.95 15.07
C ILE A 231 -7.24 -22.46 15.63
N PHE A 232 -6.53 -21.67 16.47
CA PHE A 232 -5.19 -22.06 16.91
C PHE A 232 -5.19 -23.31 17.79
N GLN A 233 -6.02 -23.35 18.83
CA GLN A 233 -6.09 -24.50 19.74
C GLN A 233 -6.49 -25.80 19.02
N PRO A 234 -7.56 -25.83 18.20
CA PRO A 234 -7.91 -27.04 17.46
C PRO A 234 -6.81 -27.53 16.51
N LEU A 235 -6.08 -26.60 15.87
CA LEU A 235 -4.98 -26.95 14.97
C LEU A 235 -3.65 -27.21 15.67
N GLY A 236 -3.59 -27.17 17.01
CA GLY A 236 -2.36 -27.36 17.77
C GLY A 236 -1.30 -26.28 17.53
N MET A 237 -1.72 -25.06 17.15
CA MET A 237 -0.84 -23.91 16.91
C MET A 237 -0.44 -23.25 18.23
N SER A 238 0.29 -23.98 19.06
CA SER A 238 0.62 -23.59 20.45
C SER A 238 1.61 -22.43 20.55
N HIS A 239 2.36 -22.14 19.48
CA HIS A 239 3.29 -21.03 19.35
C HIS A 239 2.74 -19.96 18.41
N SER A 240 1.44 -19.72 18.47
CA SER A 240 0.75 -18.65 17.74
C SER A 240 -0.10 -17.82 18.67
N THR A 241 -0.14 -16.51 18.47
CA THR A 241 -1.00 -15.61 19.24
C THR A 241 -1.41 -14.40 18.39
N ALA A 242 -2.63 -13.92 18.64
CA ALA A 242 -3.15 -12.67 18.09
C ALA A 242 -3.08 -11.51 19.10
N ARG A 243 -2.60 -11.76 20.32
CA ARG A 243 -2.55 -10.77 21.42
C ARG A 243 -1.37 -9.82 21.29
N GLN A 244 -1.60 -8.60 21.72
CA GLN A 244 -0.60 -7.53 21.82
C GLN A 244 -0.83 -6.75 23.14
N PRO A 245 0.16 -6.73 24.06
CA PRO A 245 1.45 -7.45 24.01
C PRO A 245 1.27 -8.98 23.98
N LEU A 246 2.35 -9.68 23.59
CA LEU A 246 2.34 -11.13 23.60
C LEU A 246 2.14 -11.69 25.03
N PRO A 247 1.54 -12.88 25.17
CA PRO A 247 1.51 -13.59 26.42
C PRO A 247 2.93 -13.85 26.97
N ALA A 248 3.12 -13.80 28.28
CA ALA A 248 4.42 -13.98 28.91
C ALA A 248 5.11 -15.31 28.53
N THR A 249 4.31 -16.36 28.29
CA THR A 249 4.77 -17.69 27.85
C THR A 249 5.38 -17.70 26.46
N LEU A 250 5.03 -16.74 25.59
CA LEU A 250 5.50 -16.65 24.21
C LEU A 250 6.44 -15.45 23.96
N SER A 251 6.50 -14.49 24.88
CA SER A 251 7.26 -13.25 24.67
C SER A 251 8.74 -13.48 24.41
N ASN A 252 9.33 -14.48 25.07
CA ASN A 252 10.74 -14.84 24.88
C ASN A 252 11.04 -15.48 23.53
N ASP A 253 10.02 -15.99 22.83
CA ASP A 253 10.17 -16.65 21.53
C ASP A 253 9.94 -15.70 20.34
N MET A 254 9.57 -14.46 20.63
CA MET A 254 9.42 -13.44 19.58
C MET A 254 10.78 -13.07 18.98
N SER A 255 10.89 -13.11 17.66
CA SER A 255 12.06 -12.61 16.97
C SER A 255 12.09 -11.07 16.98
N VAL A 256 13.30 -10.52 16.94
CA VAL A 256 13.53 -9.08 16.80
C VAL A 256 13.50 -8.71 15.31
N GLY A 257 12.80 -7.65 14.96
CA GLY A 257 12.84 -7.09 13.61
C GLY A 257 14.05 -6.17 13.43
N TYR A 258 14.67 -6.18 12.25
CA TYR A 258 15.89 -5.43 11.98
C TYR A 258 15.77 -4.55 10.76
N TRP A 259 16.36 -3.36 10.87
CA TRP A 259 16.70 -2.50 9.74
C TRP A 259 18.18 -2.69 9.42
N TYR A 260 18.50 -2.80 8.12
CA TYR A 260 19.90 -2.83 7.69
C TYR A 260 20.30 -1.50 7.08
N GLY A 261 21.41 -0.95 7.53
CA GLY A 261 21.94 0.29 6.97
C GLY A 261 23.33 0.62 7.49
N ASN A 262 24.18 1.18 6.65
CA ASN A 262 25.58 1.51 6.93
C ASN A 262 26.42 0.28 7.37
N GLY A 263 26.10 -0.92 6.86
CA GLY A 263 26.82 -2.15 7.19
C GLY A 263 26.37 -2.82 8.50
N GLU A 264 25.32 -2.34 9.17
CA GLU A 264 24.89 -2.83 10.49
C GLU A 264 23.40 -3.12 10.54
N PHE A 265 23.03 -4.16 11.31
CA PHE A 265 21.64 -4.41 11.70
C PHE A 265 21.27 -3.56 12.92
N LYS A 266 20.12 -2.90 12.86
CA LYS A 266 19.55 -2.09 13.94
C LYS A 266 18.24 -2.70 14.38
N ALA A 267 18.15 -3.11 15.64
CA ALA A 267 16.94 -3.67 16.22
C ALA A 267 15.81 -2.64 16.21
N LYS A 268 14.62 -3.08 15.85
CA LYS A 268 13.38 -2.32 15.93
C LYS A 268 12.50 -2.87 17.04
N GLY A 269 11.95 -1.97 17.85
CA GLY A 269 11.00 -2.33 18.89
C GLY A 269 9.71 -2.95 18.33
N PHE A 270 8.97 -3.65 19.18
CA PHE A 270 7.71 -4.27 18.83
C PHE A 270 6.68 -3.22 18.39
N GLU A 271 6.04 -3.44 17.26
CA GLU A 271 4.98 -2.58 16.74
C GLU A 271 3.60 -3.10 17.14
N PHE A 272 2.80 -2.24 17.75
CA PHE A 272 1.43 -2.54 18.12
C PHE A 272 0.50 -2.13 16.99
N ILE A 273 -0.27 -3.07 16.45
CA ILE A 273 -1.21 -2.86 15.34
C ILE A 273 -2.62 -2.72 15.91
N SER A 274 -3.21 -1.54 15.81
CA SER A 274 -4.54 -1.26 16.36
C SER A 274 -5.68 -1.96 15.59
N VAL A 275 -5.53 -2.09 14.28
CA VAL A 275 -6.43 -2.87 13.40
C VAL A 275 -6.06 -4.37 13.46
N ARG A 276 -6.08 -4.92 14.67
CA ARG A 276 -5.57 -6.26 15.00
C ARG A 276 -5.95 -7.37 14.01
N PRO A 277 -7.22 -7.50 13.59
CA PRO A 277 -7.65 -8.55 12.65
C PRO A 277 -6.97 -8.49 11.29
N ALA A 278 -6.36 -7.37 10.95
CA ALA A 278 -5.72 -7.17 9.65
C ALA A 278 -4.22 -7.49 9.63
N GLY A 279 -3.56 -7.70 10.80
CA GLY A 279 -2.11 -7.85 10.75
C GLY A 279 -1.40 -8.23 12.05
N ALA A 280 -2.12 -8.53 13.15
CA ALA A 280 -1.50 -8.62 14.48
C ALA A 280 -0.95 -10.00 14.86
N VAL A 281 -1.23 -11.06 14.12
CA VAL A 281 -0.81 -12.41 14.48
C VAL A 281 0.71 -12.54 14.44
N SER A 282 1.24 -13.19 15.47
CA SER A 282 2.60 -13.73 15.52
C SER A 282 2.52 -15.24 15.53
N SER A 283 3.33 -15.92 14.69
CA SER A 283 3.28 -17.37 14.52
C SER A 283 4.65 -17.94 14.17
N THR A 284 4.78 -19.25 14.24
CA THR A 284 5.95 -20.03 13.80
C THR A 284 5.70 -20.66 12.44
N ALA A 285 6.76 -21.09 11.76
CA ALA A 285 6.63 -21.77 10.48
C ALA A 285 5.89 -23.13 10.62
N VAL A 286 6.12 -23.85 11.70
CA VAL A 286 5.47 -25.14 11.96
C VAL A 286 3.98 -24.98 12.29
N ASP A 287 3.60 -23.98 13.08
CA ASP A 287 2.18 -23.69 13.34
C ASP A 287 1.44 -23.30 12.04
N MET A 288 2.10 -22.49 11.20
CA MET A 288 1.55 -22.13 9.88
C MET A 288 1.41 -23.35 8.96
N ALA A 289 2.26 -24.38 9.09
CA ALA A 289 2.09 -25.64 8.37
C ALA A 289 0.78 -26.33 8.73
N ASN A 290 0.40 -26.36 10.01
CA ASN A 290 -0.88 -26.92 10.44
C ASN A 290 -2.08 -26.19 9.82
N PHE A 291 -2.00 -24.87 9.76
CA PHE A 291 -3.05 -24.06 9.10
C PHE A 291 -3.11 -24.32 7.59
N MET A 292 -1.95 -24.44 6.91
CA MET A 292 -1.89 -24.80 5.49
C MET A 292 -2.49 -26.18 5.22
N ILE A 293 -2.16 -27.19 6.05
CA ILE A 293 -2.71 -28.55 5.92
C ILE A 293 -4.22 -28.50 6.07
N ALA A 294 -4.74 -27.79 7.10
CA ALA A 294 -6.17 -27.68 7.31
C ALA A 294 -6.90 -27.13 6.07
N HIS A 295 -6.37 -26.08 5.44
CA HIS A 295 -6.96 -25.52 4.22
C HIS A 295 -6.82 -26.42 2.98
N LEU A 296 -5.68 -27.11 2.82
CA LEU A 296 -5.47 -28.07 1.72
C LEU A 296 -6.31 -29.33 1.86
N GLN A 297 -6.71 -29.68 3.11
CA GLN A 297 -7.53 -30.85 3.41
C GLN A 297 -9.00 -30.46 3.68
N ASP A 298 -9.52 -29.46 2.96
CA ASP A 298 -10.92 -29.02 3.03
C ASP A 298 -11.41 -28.75 4.47
N GLY A 299 -10.63 -27.98 5.24
CA GLY A 299 -10.93 -27.54 6.60
C GLY A 299 -10.52 -28.52 7.70
N ARG A 300 -9.69 -29.53 7.43
CA ARG A 300 -9.36 -30.63 8.36
C ARG A 300 -7.85 -30.80 8.57
N LEU A 301 -7.44 -31.01 9.83
CA LEU A 301 -6.11 -31.46 10.21
C LEU A 301 -6.24 -32.76 11.01
N GLY A 302 -5.84 -33.90 10.45
CA GLY A 302 -6.05 -35.21 11.09
C GLY A 302 -7.54 -35.48 11.35
N SER A 303 -7.89 -35.68 12.62
CA SER A 303 -9.29 -35.86 13.06
C SER A 303 -10.02 -34.56 13.38
N VAL A 304 -9.28 -33.42 13.49
CA VAL A 304 -9.85 -32.12 13.86
C VAL A 304 -10.32 -31.36 12.62
N ARG A 305 -11.45 -30.66 12.74
CA ARG A 305 -12.03 -29.86 11.67
C ARG A 305 -12.32 -28.44 12.17
N ILE A 306 -11.84 -27.44 11.45
CA ILE A 306 -12.12 -26.03 11.73
C ILE A 306 -13.18 -25.43 10.79
N LEU A 307 -13.42 -26.03 9.63
CA LEU A 307 -14.46 -25.67 8.66
C LEU A 307 -15.05 -26.96 8.07
N SER A 308 -16.33 -26.97 7.74
CA SER A 308 -16.90 -28.04 6.91
C SER A 308 -16.23 -28.04 5.54
N GLU A 309 -16.27 -29.19 4.87
CA GLU A 309 -15.75 -29.32 3.50
C GLU A 309 -16.37 -28.28 2.54
N THR A 310 -17.69 -28.14 2.63
CA THR A 310 -18.44 -27.18 1.81
C THR A 310 -17.97 -25.74 2.03
N THR A 311 -17.83 -25.33 3.29
CA THR A 311 -17.40 -23.99 3.66
C THR A 311 -15.94 -23.74 3.26
N ALA A 312 -15.05 -24.72 3.45
CA ALA A 312 -13.66 -24.61 3.04
C ALA A 312 -13.54 -24.45 1.51
N ARG A 313 -14.28 -25.26 0.73
CA ARG A 313 -14.33 -25.12 -0.73
C ARG A 313 -14.93 -23.80 -1.18
N GLN A 314 -15.99 -23.32 -0.50
CA GLN A 314 -16.52 -21.97 -0.74
C GLN A 314 -15.45 -20.91 -0.50
N MET A 315 -14.70 -21.03 0.61
CA MET A 315 -13.65 -20.06 0.96
C MET A 315 -12.55 -19.98 -0.12
N HIS A 316 -12.29 -21.06 -0.83
CA HIS A 316 -11.32 -21.14 -1.91
C HIS A 316 -11.92 -20.91 -3.32
N SER A 317 -13.22 -20.60 -3.41
CA SER A 317 -13.87 -20.26 -4.68
C SER A 317 -13.71 -18.76 -5.02
N ARG A 318 -13.76 -18.45 -6.32
CA ARG A 318 -13.69 -17.06 -6.82
C ARG A 318 -14.90 -16.25 -6.35
N LEU A 319 -14.66 -15.09 -5.76
CA LEU A 319 -15.68 -14.17 -5.28
C LEU A 319 -15.74 -12.91 -6.16
N PHE A 320 -14.59 -12.39 -6.59
CA PHE A 320 -14.52 -11.19 -7.42
C PHE A 320 -13.31 -11.23 -8.35
N THR A 321 -13.46 -10.75 -9.57
CA THR A 321 -12.36 -10.47 -10.50
C THR A 321 -12.62 -9.18 -11.28
N HIS A 322 -11.57 -8.44 -11.58
CA HIS A 322 -11.67 -7.22 -12.37
C HIS A 322 -11.96 -7.49 -13.85
N ALA A 323 -11.46 -8.60 -14.39
CA ALA A 323 -11.70 -9.01 -15.77
C ALA A 323 -11.59 -10.53 -15.92
N PRO A 324 -12.28 -11.12 -16.93
CA PRO A 324 -12.09 -12.51 -17.27
C PRO A 324 -10.60 -12.82 -17.58
N GLY A 325 -10.13 -13.98 -17.16
CA GLY A 325 -8.75 -14.43 -17.40
C GLY A 325 -7.70 -13.84 -16.47
N LEU A 326 -8.05 -12.92 -15.58
CA LEU A 326 -7.19 -12.46 -14.48
C LEU A 326 -7.42 -13.27 -13.21
N ASN A 327 -6.41 -13.26 -12.34
CA ASN A 327 -6.50 -13.74 -10.98
C ASN A 327 -7.65 -13.05 -10.23
N ALA A 328 -8.29 -13.79 -9.33
CA ALA A 328 -9.46 -13.36 -8.58
C ALA A 328 -9.17 -13.18 -7.10
N MET A 329 -10.00 -12.36 -6.44
CA MET A 329 -10.21 -12.44 -5.00
C MET A 329 -11.11 -13.65 -4.73
N LEU A 330 -10.69 -14.46 -3.76
CA LEU A 330 -11.49 -15.54 -3.18
C LEU A 330 -12.19 -15.01 -1.91
N HIS A 331 -12.70 -15.87 -1.06
CA HIS A 331 -13.28 -15.44 0.22
C HIS A 331 -12.16 -15.16 1.24
N GLY A 332 -11.34 -14.11 0.95
CA GLY A 332 -10.25 -13.63 1.80
C GLY A 332 -8.85 -14.11 1.40
N PHE A 333 -8.72 -15.20 0.69
CA PHE A 333 -7.53 -15.52 -0.10
C PHE A 333 -7.58 -14.75 -1.42
N TYR A 334 -6.48 -14.74 -2.16
CA TYR A 334 -6.46 -14.32 -3.56
C TYR A 334 -5.61 -15.24 -4.40
N GLU A 335 -5.95 -15.35 -5.68
CA GLU A 335 -5.16 -16.13 -6.63
C GLU A 335 -3.84 -15.42 -6.92
N MET A 336 -2.79 -16.21 -7.01
CA MET A 336 -1.44 -15.80 -7.37
C MET A 336 -0.84 -16.81 -8.36
N THR A 337 -1.64 -17.13 -9.42
CA THR A 337 -1.29 -18.06 -10.47
C THR A 337 0.05 -17.69 -11.12
N GLU A 338 0.98 -18.61 -11.13
CA GLU A 338 2.31 -18.44 -11.70
C GLU A 338 2.66 -19.72 -12.47
N ASN A 339 3.35 -19.59 -13.62
CA ASN A 339 3.79 -20.70 -14.48
C ASN A 339 2.65 -21.68 -14.88
N GLY A 340 1.40 -21.23 -14.89
CA GLY A 340 0.23 -22.05 -15.17
C GLY A 340 -0.27 -22.89 -13.99
N GLU A 341 0.40 -22.84 -12.85
CA GLU A 341 -0.07 -23.50 -11.62
C GLU A 341 -1.13 -22.65 -10.92
N LYS A 342 -2.22 -23.28 -10.51
CA LYS A 342 -3.24 -22.64 -9.69
C LYS A 342 -2.71 -22.53 -8.27
N ILE A 343 -2.48 -21.29 -7.85
CA ILE A 343 -1.97 -20.96 -6.52
C ILE A 343 -2.90 -19.92 -5.91
N TYR A 344 -3.16 -20.01 -4.61
CA TYR A 344 -3.81 -18.96 -3.85
C TYR A 344 -3.21 -18.83 -2.45
N GLY A 345 -3.30 -17.68 -1.86
CA GLY A 345 -2.69 -17.43 -0.57
C GLY A 345 -2.86 -16.01 -0.10
N HIS A 346 -1.88 -15.55 0.64
CA HIS A 346 -1.78 -14.17 1.11
C HIS A 346 -0.34 -13.82 1.45
N GLU A 347 0.05 -12.59 1.18
CA GLU A 347 1.30 -11.98 1.61
C GLU A 347 1.10 -11.18 2.90
N GLY A 348 2.19 -10.95 3.63
CA GLY A 348 2.13 -10.16 4.86
C GLY A 348 3.36 -9.32 5.08
N ASP A 349 3.16 -8.04 5.33
CA ASP A 349 4.23 -7.07 5.54
C ASP A 349 3.97 -6.24 6.80
N THR A 350 5.04 -6.04 7.54
CA THR A 350 5.25 -4.98 8.53
C THR A 350 6.57 -4.30 8.18
N PRO A 351 7.00 -3.21 8.83
CA PRO A 351 8.27 -2.56 8.51
C PRO A 351 9.53 -3.44 8.54
N CYS A 352 9.52 -4.52 9.33
CA CYS A 352 10.67 -5.42 9.44
C CYS A 352 10.32 -6.91 9.39
N PHE A 353 9.05 -7.26 9.19
CA PHE A 353 8.65 -8.65 9.06
C PHE A 353 7.86 -8.85 7.77
N HIS A 354 8.21 -9.87 7.03
CA HIS A 354 7.63 -10.18 5.74
C HIS A 354 7.34 -11.67 5.64
N ALA A 355 6.11 -12.03 5.27
CA ALA A 355 5.69 -13.41 5.20
C ALA A 355 4.88 -13.68 3.92
N GLN A 356 4.89 -14.92 3.47
CA GLN A 356 4.03 -15.42 2.41
C GLN A 356 3.49 -16.80 2.76
N LEU A 357 2.20 -16.98 2.56
CA LEU A 357 1.53 -18.26 2.55
C LEU A 357 0.99 -18.50 1.14
N ALA A 358 1.37 -19.62 0.52
CA ALA A 358 0.90 -20.03 -0.80
C ALA A 358 0.46 -21.50 -0.78
N LEU A 359 -0.74 -21.76 -1.30
CA LEU A 359 -1.33 -23.09 -1.40
C LEU A 359 -1.46 -23.46 -2.88
N PHE A 360 -0.99 -24.65 -3.22
CA PHE A 360 -1.04 -25.29 -4.53
C PHE A 360 -2.04 -26.45 -4.46
N PRO A 361 -3.36 -26.20 -4.60
CA PRO A 361 -4.37 -27.19 -4.32
C PRO A 361 -4.28 -28.44 -5.21
N GLU A 362 -3.96 -28.26 -6.49
CA GLU A 362 -3.83 -29.38 -7.44
C GLU A 362 -2.59 -30.25 -7.19
N ARG A 363 -1.62 -29.70 -6.43
CA ARG A 363 -0.39 -30.39 -6.03
C ARG A 363 -0.44 -30.89 -4.58
N ASN A 364 -1.47 -30.52 -3.85
CA ASN A 364 -1.58 -30.74 -2.40
C ASN A 364 -0.31 -30.32 -1.65
N VAL A 365 0.21 -29.11 -2.01
CA VAL A 365 1.42 -28.50 -1.48
C VAL A 365 1.09 -27.14 -0.88
N GLY A 366 1.68 -26.83 0.27
CA GLY A 366 1.65 -25.51 0.89
C GLY A 366 3.07 -25.02 1.16
N LEU A 367 3.28 -23.74 0.94
CA LEU A 367 4.54 -23.03 1.20
C LEU A 367 4.30 -21.88 2.16
N PHE A 368 5.08 -21.82 3.22
CA PHE A 368 5.16 -20.67 4.10
C PHE A 368 6.62 -20.24 4.26
N VAL A 369 6.87 -18.94 4.12
CA VAL A 369 8.19 -18.34 4.39
C VAL A 369 7.98 -17.01 5.13
N CYS A 370 8.87 -16.72 6.08
CA CYS A 370 8.87 -15.44 6.80
C CYS A 370 10.29 -14.97 7.13
N TYR A 371 10.44 -13.64 7.24
CA TYR A 371 11.69 -12.93 7.42
C TYR A 371 11.54 -11.87 8.53
N ASN A 372 12.65 -11.51 9.21
CA ASN A 372 12.70 -10.46 10.23
C ASN A 372 13.62 -9.29 9.88
N SER A 373 13.75 -8.95 8.61
CA SER A 373 14.54 -7.81 8.12
C SER A 373 13.70 -6.92 7.20
N ASP A 374 13.99 -5.62 7.15
CA ASP A 374 13.29 -4.63 6.32
C ASP A 374 13.37 -4.91 4.80
N THR A 375 14.40 -5.61 4.36
CA THR A 375 14.58 -6.10 2.98
C THR A 375 13.85 -7.42 2.69
N GLY A 376 13.18 -7.98 3.69
CA GLY A 376 12.49 -9.27 3.59
C GLY A 376 11.34 -9.33 2.59
N ALA A 377 10.78 -8.18 2.18
CA ALA A 377 9.75 -8.13 1.13
C ALA A 377 10.29 -8.61 -0.22
N ASP A 378 11.48 -8.13 -0.61
CA ASP A 378 12.15 -8.54 -1.85
C ASP A 378 12.61 -9.99 -1.77
N ALA A 379 13.13 -10.42 -0.60
CA ALA A 379 13.50 -11.79 -0.34
C ALA A 379 12.30 -12.74 -0.50
N ARG A 380 11.13 -12.39 0.04
CA ARG A 380 9.88 -13.14 -0.07
C ARG A 380 9.46 -13.36 -1.53
N VAL A 381 9.43 -12.28 -2.31
CA VAL A 381 9.05 -12.33 -3.72
C VAL A 381 10.05 -13.18 -4.51
N GLY A 382 11.35 -12.98 -4.29
CA GLY A 382 12.41 -13.77 -4.93
C GLY A 382 12.35 -15.25 -4.55
N PHE A 383 12.09 -15.57 -3.28
CA PHE A 383 11.95 -16.96 -2.81
C PHE A 383 10.77 -17.66 -3.46
N PHE A 384 9.59 -17.03 -3.46
CA PHE A 384 8.38 -17.58 -4.07
C PHE A 384 8.60 -17.86 -5.57
N LYS A 385 9.15 -16.88 -6.29
CA LYS A 385 9.44 -17.05 -7.71
C LYS A 385 10.45 -18.16 -7.95
N ALA A 386 11.57 -18.20 -7.23
CA ALA A 386 12.58 -19.26 -7.35
C ALA A 386 11.98 -20.65 -7.08
N PHE A 387 11.11 -20.77 -6.06
CA PHE A 387 10.44 -22.01 -5.73
C PHE A 387 9.52 -22.48 -6.85
N VAL A 388 8.68 -21.58 -7.39
CA VAL A 388 7.76 -21.93 -8.46
C VAL A 388 8.53 -22.28 -9.75
N ASP A 389 9.53 -21.49 -10.13
CA ASP A 389 10.33 -21.73 -11.33
C ASP A 389 11.10 -23.07 -11.26
N HIS A 390 11.61 -23.42 -10.08
CA HIS A 390 12.38 -24.65 -9.90
C HIS A 390 11.50 -25.92 -9.91
N TYR A 391 10.41 -25.92 -9.14
CA TYR A 391 9.58 -27.12 -8.99
C TYR A 391 8.44 -27.22 -10.01
N TYR A 392 8.02 -26.08 -10.55
CA TYR A 392 6.91 -25.95 -11.49
C TYR A 392 7.29 -24.98 -12.61
N PRO A 393 8.31 -25.34 -13.44
CA PRO A 393 8.83 -24.44 -14.47
C PRO A 393 7.71 -24.06 -15.45
N PRO A 394 7.80 -22.83 -16.01
CA PRO A 394 6.79 -22.35 -16.94
C PRO A 394 6.71 -23.26 -18.17
N PRO A 395 5.53 -23.39 -18.78
CA PRO A 395 5.43 -23.95 -20.12
C PRO A 395 6.19 -23.05 -21.09
N GLU A 396 6.61 -23.59 -22.24
CA GLU A 396 7.18 -22.74 -23.29
C GLU A 396 6.19 -21.61 -23.61
N ILE A 397 6.65 -20.37 -23.45
CA ILE A 397 5.84 -19.20 -23.78
C ILE A 397 5.89 -19.03 -25.31
N PRO A 398 4.77 -19.17 -26.02
CA PRO A 398 4.76 -18.92 -27.44
C PRO A 398 5.24 -17.49 -27.74
N LYS A 399 6.07 -17.31 -28.77
CA LYS A 399 6.45 -15.96 -29.20
C LYS A 399 5.20 -15.22 -29.66
N VAL A 400 4.76 -14.26 -28.83
CA VAL A 400 3.57 -13.45 -29.13
C VAL A 400 3.94 -12.46 -30.23
N ARG A 401 3.12 -12.39 -31.29
CA ARG A 401 3.23 -11.36 -32.34
C ARG A 401 2.37 -10.16 -31.92
N LEU A 402 2.87 -8.97 -32.22
CA LEU A 402 2.07 -7.75 -32.11
C LEU A 402 0.81 -7.86 -32.98
N LEU A 403 -0.33 -7.50 -32.40
CA LEU A 403 -1.57 -7.40 -33.16
C LEU A 403 -1.52 -6.19 -34.10
N ALA A 404 -2.28 -6.27 -35.21
CA ALA A 404 -2.52 -5.11 -36.05
C ALA A 404 -3.10 -3.97 -35.19
N ASP A 405 -2.70 -2.73 -35.48
CA ASP A 405 -3.14 -1.50 -34.79
C ASP A 405 -2.81 -1.42 -33.28
N SER A 406 -1.99 -2.33 -32.74
CA SER A 406 -1.58 -2.30 -31.32
C SER A 406 -0.90 -0.99 -30.92
N GLN A 407 -0.15 -0.38 -31.83
CA GLN A 407 0.48 0.92 -31.60
C GLN A 407 -0.54 2.03 -31.45
N GLN A 408 -1.59 2.06 -32.29
CA GLN A 408 -2.66 3.05 -32.21
C GLN A 408 -3.48 2.87 -30.92
N ARG A 409 -3.85 1.63 -30.59
CA ARG A 409 -4.54 1.35 -29.32
C ARG A 409 -3.66 1.68 -28.13
N GLY A 410 -2.37 1.35 -28.17
CA GLY A 410 -1.40 1.69 -27.16
C GLY A 410 -1.34 3.19 -26.88
N GLN A 411 -1.36 4.05 -27.91
CA GLN A 411 -1.39 5.50 -27.77
C GLN A 411 -2.64 5.99 -27.01
N GLN A 412 -3.78 5.35 -27.19
CA GLN A 412 -5.01 5.66 -26.46
C GLN A 412 -4.94 5.23 -24.98
N LEU A 413 -4.10 4.27 -24.65
CA LEU A 413 -3.90 3.75 -23.31
C LEU A 413 -2.76 4.44 -22.56
N ALA A 414 -1.86 5.12 -23.28
CA ALA A 414 -0.75 5.84 -22.67
C ALA A 414 -1.26 6.91 -21.69
N GLY A 415 -0.55 7.09 -20.59
CA GLY A 415 -0.94 8.08 -19.57
C GLY A 415 -0.40 7.73 -18.18
N CYS A 416 -0.82 8.54 -17.21
CA CYS A 416 -0.48 8.36 -15.81
C CYS A 416 -1.55 7.53 -15.11
N TYR A 417 -1.17 6.42 -14.48
CA TYR A 417 -2.03 5.52 -13.74
C TYR A 417 -1.71 5.54 -12.26
N VAL A 418 -2.74 5.55 -11.43
CA VAL A 418 -2.61 5.59 -9.98
C VAL A 418 -3.47 4.52 -9.33
N PRO A 419 -3.00 3.88 -8.24
CA PRO A 419 -3.80 2.87 -7.57
C PRO A 419 -5.05 3.48 -6.94
N LEU A 420 -6.17 2.76 -6.98
CA LEU A 420 -7.40 3.14 -6.29
C LEU A 420 -7.27 3.05 -4.77
N ARG A 421 -6.25 2.33 -4.26
CA ARG A 421 -5.90 2.28 -2.85
C ARG A 421 -5.18 3.56 -2.43
N ARG A 422 -5.90 4.68 -2.46
CA ARG A 422 -5.40 6.02 -2.08
C ARG A 422 -6.46 6.77 -1.28
N SER A 423 -6.07 7.87 -0.66
CA SER A 423 -7.00 8.82 -0.08
C SER A 423 -7.60 9.70 -1.18
N PHE A 424 -8.89 10.03 -1.05
CA PHE A 424 -9.64 10.90 -1.96
C PHE A 424 -10.13 12.16 -1.24
N THR A 425 -10.30 12.09 0.09
CA THR A 425 -10.99 13.11 0.88
C THR A 425 -10.10 13.70 1.98
N SER A 426 -8.79 13.48 1.93
CA SER A 426 -7.83 14.05 2.88
C SER A 426 -6.54 14.53 2.21
N LEU A 427 -5.69 15.24 2.97
CA LEU A 427 -4.38 15.71 2.52
C LEU A 427 -3.50 14.58 1.96
N ALA A 428 -3.67 13.34 2.42
CA ALA A 428 -2.96 12.18 1.89
C ALA A 428 -3.26 11.91 0.40
N ARG A 429 -4.29 12.55 -0.19
CA ARG A 429 -4.52 12.58 -1.65
C ARG A 429 -3.30 13.11 -2.42
N LEU A 430 -2.49 13.97 -1.81
CA LEU A 430 -1.25 14.49 -2.40
C LEU A 430 -0.21 13.42 -2.68
N ALA A 431 -0.31 12.24 -2.06
CA ALA A 431 0.57 11.11 -2.36
C ALA A 431 0.53 10.70 -3.85
N VAL A 432 -0.54 11.03 -4.57
CA VAL A 432 -0.68 10.80 -6.01
C VAL A 432 0.42 11.50 -6.83
N LEU A 433 0.95 12.61 -6.33
CA LEU A 433 2.03 13.35 -7.00
C LEU A 433 3.33 12.53 -7.12
N ARG A 434 3.47 11.50 -6.30
CA ARG A 434 4.62 10.60 -6.25
C ARG A 434 4.25 9.17 -6.59
N ASP A 435 3.14 8.65 -6.04
CA ASP A 435 2.72 7.26 -6.13
C ASP A 435 1.88 7.05 -7.40
N ASN A 436 2.56 7.09 -8.55
CA ASN A 436 1.97 6.91 -9.87
C ASN A 436 2.92 6.15 -10.80
N ASP A 437 2.34 5.51 -11.81
CA ASP A 437 3.06 4.84 -12.87
C ASP A 437 2.68 5.43 -14.23
N THR A 438 3.66 5.63 -15.11
CA THR A 438 3.43 6.15 -16.45
C THR A 438 3.51 5.01 -17.46
N ILE A 439 2.44 4.81 -18.21
CA ILE A 439 2.39 3.91 -19.36
C ILE A 439 2.71 4.72 -20.61
N THR A 440 3.68 4.23 -21.40
CA THR A 440 4.10 4.83 -22.66
C THR A 440 4.09 3.79 -23.78
N VAL A 441 4.12 4.25 -25.03
CA VAL A 441 4.26 3.39 -26.20
C VAL A 441 5.67 3.50 -26.74
N THR A 442 6.33 2.36 -26.96
CA THR A 442 7.66 2.33 -27.57
C THR A 442 7.56 2.47 -29.09
N PRO A 443 8.62 2.91 -29.80
CA PRO A 443 8.60 3.07 -31.26
C PRO A 443 8.27 1.77 -32.02
N ASP A 444 8.57 0.62 -31.45
CA ASP A 444 8.27 -0.71 -31.96
C ASP A 444 6.88 -1.26 -31.54
N GLY A 445 6.01 -0.40 -30.98
CA GLY A 445 4.59 -0.68 -30.74
C GLY A 445 4.24 -1.45 -29.46
N TYR A 446 5.20 -1.63 -28.54
CA TYR A 446 4.92 -2.21 -27.22
C TYR A 446 4.48 -1.14 -26.21
N LEU A 447 3.72 -1.53 -25.18
CA LEU A 447 3.57 -0.69 -24.01
C LEU A 447 4.76 -0.84 -23.07
N GLN A 448 5.16 0.26 -22.45
CA GLN A 448 6.18 0.31 -21.41
C GLN A 448 5.60 0.96 -20.15
N GLY A 449 5.71 0.31 -19.03
CA GLY A 449 5.27 0.84 -17.71
C GLY A 449 5.24 -0.27 -16.67
N LEU A 450 5.08 0.11 -15.40
CA LEU A 450 5.09 -0.84 -14.28
C LEU A 450 6.38 -1.70 -14.24
N GLY A 451 7.52 -1.11 -14.64
CA GLY A 451 8.81 -1.81 -14.71
C GLY A 451 8.90 -2.90 -15.80
N ARG A 452 7.96 -2.97 -16.74
CA ARG A 452 7.85 -4.04 -17.74
C ARG A 452 7.57 -3.50 -19.13
N ARG A 453 7.83 -4.35 -20.14
CA ARG A 453 7.33 -4.19 -21.51
C ARG A 453 6.19 -5.18 -21.73
N TRP A 454 5.17 -4.73 -22.45
CA TRP A 454 3.93 -5.46 -22.65
C TRP A 454 3.60 -5.57 -24.14
N VAL A 455 3.19 -6.76 -24.56
CA VAL A 455 2.69 -7.04 -25.91
C VAL A 455 1.19 -7.27 -25.84
N GLU A 456 0.44 -6.66 -26.75
CA GLU A 456 -1.00 -6.89 -26.85
C GLU A 456 -1.26 -8.28 -27.44
N VAL A 457 -1.95 -9.13 -26.70
CA VAL A 457 -2.29 -10.52 -27.08
C VAL A 457 -3.73 -10.66 -27.56
N GLU A 458 -4.62 -9.84 -27.04
CA GLU A 458 -6.01 -9.65 -27.43
C GLU A 458 -6.33 -8.14 -27.28
N PRO A 459 -7.36 -7.60 -27.93
CA PRO A 459 -7.70 -6.19 -27.78
C PRO A 459 -7.83 -5.78 -26.32
N LEU A 460 -7.00 -4.81 -25.87
CA LEU A 460 -6.92 -4.30 -24.49
C LEU A 460 -6.38 -5.32 -23.47
N VAL A 461 -5.92 -6.48 -23.89
CA VAL A 461 -5.27 -7.49 -23.04
C VAL A 461 -3.80 -7.59 -23.42
N PHE A 462 -2.94 -7.37 -22.48
CA PHE A 462 -1.49 -7.35 -22.67
C PHE A 462 -0.82 -8.42 -21.83
N GLN A 463 0.28 -8.94 -22.35
CA GLN A 463 1.16 -9.88 -21.64
C GLN A 463 2.57 -9.31 -21.55
N SER A 464 3.24 -9.53 -20.43
CA SER A 464 4.66 -9.18 -20.29
C SER A 464 5.49 -9.98 -21.27
N ILE A 465 6.43 -9.32 -21.98
CA ILE A 465 7.30 -9.98 -22.97
C ILE A 465 8.24 -11.03 -22.34
N ASN A 466 8.53 -10.89 -21.03
CA ASN A 466 9.48 -11.73 -20.30
C ASN A 466 8.79 -12.55 -19.19
N GLY A 467 7.49 -12.85 -19.31
CA GLY A 467 6.79 -13.59 -18.27
C GLY A 467 5.32 -13.86 -18.58
N SER A 468 4.63 -14.44 -17.61
CA SER A 468 3.21 -14.80 -17.66
C SER A 468 2.28 -13.69 -17.20
N GLU A 469 2.84 -12.57 -16.68
CA GLU A 469 2.03 -11.47 -16.15
C GLU A 469 1.12 -10.86 -17.21
N ARG A 470 -0.15 -10.64 -16.86
CA ARG A 470 -1.16 -10.04 -17.74
C ARG A 470 -1.65 -8.72 -17.20
N ALA A 471 -1.95 -7.82 -18.12
CA ALA A 471 -2.56 -6.51 -17.85
C ALA A 471 -3.80 -6.36 -18.73
N VAL A 472 -4.91 -5.92 -18.16
CA VAL A 472 -6.15 -5.67 -18.88
C VAL A 472 -6.56 -4.21 -18.69
N PHE A 473 -6.86 -3.54 -19.80
CA PHE A 473 -7.41 -2.18 -19.78
C PHE A 473 -8.91 -2.23 -20.02
N ARG A 474 -9.68 -1.42 -19.30
CA ARG A 474 -11.13 -1.33 -19.45
C ARG A 474 -11.63 0.06 -19.10
N ALA A 475 -12.50 0.61 -19.95
CA ALA A 475 -13.25 1.82 -19.64
C ALA A 475 -14.47 1.49 -18.76
N VAL A 476 -14.64 2.24 -17.67
CA VAL A 476 -15.81 2.17 -16.79
C VAL A 476 -16.24 3.60 -16.50
N ASP A 477 -17.51 3.92 -16.74
CA ASP A 477 -18.08 5.25 -16.49
C ASP A 477 -17.26 6.41 -17.11
N GLY A 478 -16.67 6.17 -18.30
CA GLY A 478 -15.86 7.15 -19.03
C GLY A 478 -14.40 7.25 -18.60
N HIS A 479 -13.98 6.54 -17.55
CA HIS A 479 -12.61 6.50 -17.07
C HIS A 479 -11.91 5.21 -17.50
N MET A 480 -10.60 5.30 -17.81
CA MET A 480 -9.80 4.15 -18.15
C MET A 480 -9.15 3.55 -16.91
N TYR A 481 -9.29 2.24 -16.76
CA TYR A 481 -8.71 1.47 -15.67
C TYR A 481 -7.74 0.41 -16.19
N LEU A 482 -6.73 0.11 -15.39
CA LEU A 482 -5.74 -0.95 -15.61
C LEU A 482 -5.82 -1.96 -14.46
N PHE A 483 -5.85 -3.24 -14.80
CA PHE A 483 -5.87 -4.36 -13.88
C PHE A 483 -4.71 -5.30 -14.18
N LEU A 484 -4.04 -5.79 -13.15
CA LEU A 484 -2.89 -6.67 -13.23
C LEU A 484 -3.22 -8.06 -12.69
N ASN A 485 -2.72 -9.09 -13.36
CA ASN A 485 -2.91 -10.47 -12.91
C ASN A 485 -2.29 -10.74 -11.54
N GLY A 486 -1.07 -10.25 -11.30
CA GLY A 486 -0.38 -10.41 -10.02
C GLY A 486 -0.93 -9.56 -8.87
N MET A 487 -1.89 -8.65 -9.12
CA MET A 487 -2.45 -7.74 -8.11
C MET A 487 -3.99 -7.71 -8.16
N PRO A 488 -4.70 -8.84 -7.93
CA PRO A 488 -6.15 -8.91 -8.05
C PRO A 488 -6.88 -8.03 -7.03
N TYR A 489 -6.18 -7.59 -5.98
CA TYR A 489 -6.69 -6.76 -4.88
C TYR A 489 -6.51 -5.25 -5.12
N VAL A 490 -6.01 -4.82 -6.30
CA VAL A 490 -5.79 -3.41 -6.67
C VAL A 490 -6.24 -3.15 -8.11
N ALA A 491 -6.94 -2.05 -8.33
CA ALA A 491 -7.18 -1.48 -9.65
C ALA A 491 -6.41 -0.14 -9.76
N PHE A 492 -6.01 0.22 -10.98
CA PHE A 492 -5.36 1.49 -11.28
C PHE A 492 -6.26 2.31 -12.19
N GLU A 493 -6.38 3.60 -11.90
CA GLU A 493 -7.17 4.57 -12.67
C GLU A 493 -6.25 5.49 -13.45
N ARG A 494 -6.54 5.73 -14.74
CA ARG A 494 -5.83 6.73 -15.52
C ARG A 494 -6.27 8.13 -15.12
N LEU A 495 -5.32 8.96 -14.74
CA LEU A 495 -5.56 10.37 -14.49
C LEU A 495 -5.52 11.16 -15.80
N GLU A 496 -6.42 12.12 -15.96
CA GLU A 496 -6.54 12.94 -17.16
C GLU A 496 -6.50 14.43 -16.83
N GLY A 497 -6.07 15.22 -17.82
CA GLY A 497 -6.10 16.66 -17.77
C GLY A 497 -5.41 17.25 -16.55
N ILE A 498 -6.16 18.02 -15.78
CA ILE A 498 -5.65 18.74 -14.60
C ILE A 498 -5.31 17.82 -13.42
N GLU A 499 -5.84 16.60 -13.37
CA GLU A 499 -5.59 15.66 -12.27
C GLU A 499 -4.24 14.96 -12.37
N THR A 500 -3.56 15.04 -13.53
CA THR A 500 -2.24 14.43 -13.70
C THR A 500 -1.20 15.05 -12.77
N PRO A 501 -0.27 14.26 -12.20
CA PRO A 501 0.81 14.78 -11.35
C PRO A 501 1.59 15.90 -12.02
N THR A 502 1.88 15.78 -13.31
CA THR A 502 2.60 16.82 -14.08
C THR A 502 1.82 18.14 -14.09
N SER A 503 0.52 18.11 -14.37
CA SER A 503 -0.34 19.30 -14.36
C SER A 503 -0.39 19.93 -12.96
N GLN A 504 -0.56 19.10 -11.92
CA GLN A 504 -0.64 19.57 -10.54
C GLN A 504 0.67 20.18 -10.04
N VAL A 505 1.81 19.56 -10.34
CA VAL A 505 3.13 20.11 -10.01
C VAL A 505 3.37 21.41 -10.78
N THR A 506 3.01 21.46 -12.06
CA THR A 506 3.12 22.68 -12.88
C THR A 506 2.28 23.82 -12.28
N LEU A 507 1.05 23.55 -11.89
CA LEU A 507 0.19 24.54 -11.24
C LEU A 507 0.76 25.02 -9.90
N LEU A 508 1.30 24.12 -9.10
CA LEU A 508 1.94 24.46 -7.82
C LEU A 508 3.18 25.34 -8.04
N ILE A 509 4.01 25.02 -9.04
CA ILE A 509 5.18 25.82 -9.42
C ILE A 509 4.74 27.20 -9.89
N LEU A 510 3.77 27.30 -10.78
CA LEU A 510 3.24 28.59 -11.26
C LEU A 510 2.64 29.41 -10.11
N ALA A 511 1.90 28.76 -9.20
CA ALA A 511 1.36 29.40 -8.02
C ALA A 511 2.44 29.89 -7.04
N ALA A 512 3.62 29.27 -7.02
CA ALA A 512 4.76 29.69 -6.20
C ALA A 512 5.64 30.77 -6.87
N ILE A 513 5.84 30.69 -8.20
CA ILE A 513 6.69 31.63 -8.95
C ILE A 513 6.12 33.04 -8.85
N LEU A 514 4.81 33.23 -8.99
CA LEU A 514 4.22 34.56 -9.01
C LEU A 514 4.35 35.30 -7.65
N PRO A 515 4.04 34.71 -6.48
CA PRO A 515 4.34 35.33 -5.19
C PRO A 515 5.85 35.64 -4.98
N LEU A 516 6.72 34.70 -5.41
CA LEU A 516 8.16 34.91 -5.31
C LEU A 516 8.62 36.12 -6.17
N ALA A 517 8.16 36.23 -7.42
CA ALA A 517 8.45 37.34 -8.30
C ALA A 517 7.93 38.68 -7.73
N ILE A 518 6.72 38.65 -7.13
CA ILE A 518 6.13 39.81 -6.46
C ILE A 518 7.01 40.26 -5.27
N MET A 519 7.46 39.32 -4.44
CA MET A 519 8.34 39.65 -3.30
C MET A 519 9.69 40.20 -3.76
N LEU A 520 10.33 39.58 -4.75
CA LEU A 520 11.62 40.02 -5.30
C LEU A 520 11.50 41.41 -5.93
N ALA A 521 10.49 41.63 -6.75
CA ALA A 521 10.24 42.95 -7.36
C ALA A 521 9.97 44.03 -6.30
N GLY A 522 9.22 43.67 -5.25
CA GLY A 522 8.98 44.56 -4.12
C GLY A 522 10.24 44.87 -3.34
N PHE A 523 11.12 43.90 -3.12
CA PHE A 523 12.39 44.06 -2.42
C PHE A 523 13.34 44.97 -3.21
N ILE A 524 13.46 44.75 -4.53
CA ILE A 524 14.27 45.59 -5.44
C ILE A 524 13.70 47.03 -5.52
N GLY A 525 12.37 47.17 -5.56
CA GLY A 525 11.68 48.45 -5.61
C GLY A 525 11.68 49.25 -4.30
N TRP A 526 12.02 48.63 -3.16
CA TRP A 526 12.00 49.25 -1.84
C TRP A 526 12.94 50.49 -1.75
N PRO A 527 14.24 50.42 -2.08
CA PRO A 527 15.12 51.57 -1.99
C PRO A 527 14.66 52.73 -2.89
N ILE A 528 14.17 52.40 -4.09
CA ILE A 528 13.62 53.40 -5.04
C ILE A 528 12.38 54.08 -4.43
N SER A 529 11.50 53.30 -3.79
CA SER A 529 10.30 53.86 -3.16
C SER A 529 10.61 54.64 -1.88
N ALA A 530 11.65 54.27 -1.14
CA ALA A 530 12.15 55.00 0.04
C ALA A 530 12.79 56.35 -0.37
N TYR A 531 13.60 56.34 -1.44
CA TYR A 531 14.16 57.56 -2.00
C TYR A 531 13.08 58.54 -2.48
N ARG A 532 12.07 58.06 -3.25
CA ARG A 532 10.95 58.86 -3.73
C ARG A 532 10.06 59.38 -2.59
N ARG A 533 9.93 58.66 -1.46
CA ARG A 533 9.19 59.10 -0.27
C ARG A 533 9.84 60.30 0.42
N ARG A 534 11.18 60.38 0.44
CA ARG A 534 11.92 61.51 1.01
C ARG A 534 11.74 62.84 0.22
N HIS A 535 11.30 62.74 -1.03
CA HIS A 535 11.18 63.90 -1.95
C HIS A 535 9.71 64.19 -2.32
N ARG A 536 8.72 63.63 -1.60
CA ARG A 536 7.28 63.93 -1.80
C ARG A 536 6.86 65.18 -1.03
N ARG A 537 5.83 65.84 -1.60
CA ARG A 537 5.18 66.99 -0.94
C ARG A 537 4.46 66.59 0.32
N PRO A 538 4.38 67.45 1.36
CA PRO A 538 3.60 67.18 2.56
C PRO A 538 2.13 66.98 2.23
N GLY A 539 1.52 65.84 2.62
CA GLY A 539 0.11 65.49 2.39
C GLY A 539 -0.16 64.17 1.63
N GLU A 540 0.85 63.60 0.94
CA GLU A 540 0.71 62.36 0.16
C GLU A 540 1.27 61.10 0.86
N VAL A 541 0.96 60.87 2.14
CA VAL A 541 1.46 59.69 2.85
C VAL A 541 0.52 58.51 2.60
N VAL A 542 0.88 57.61 1.71
CA VAL A 542 0.23 56.33 1.57
C VAL A 542 0.72 55.39 2.66
N SER A 543 -0.22 54.81 3.42
CA SER A 543 0.07 53.82 4.46
C SER A 543 0.95 52.69 3.94
N PRO A 544 1.94 52.19 4.69
CA PRO A 544 2.76 51.04 4.31
C PRO A 544 2.02 49.70 4.47
N TRP A 545 0.94 49.65 5.26
CA TRP A 545 0.24 48.45 5.63
C TRP A 545 -0.25 47.58 4.45
N PRO A 546 -0.84 48.16 3.37
CA PRO A 546 -1.26 47.34 2.24
C PRO A 546 -0.11 46.52 1.62
N ARG A 547 1.09 47.14 1.46
CA ARG A 547 2.24 46.40 0.92
C ARG A 547 2.78 45.35 1.87
N LEU A 548 2.83 45.63 3.17
CA LEU A 548 3.27 44.70 4.19
C LEU A 548 2.32 43.49 4.25
N LEU A 549 1.01 43.71 4.17
CA LEU A 549 0.05 42.63 4.12
C LEU A 549 0.15 41.78 2.85
N GLY A 550 0.35 42.41 1.69
CA GLY A 550 0.59 41.70 0.43
C GLY A 550 1.86 40.82 0.48
N TRP A 551 2.93 41.32 1.09
CA TRP A 551 4.15 40.54 1.28
C TRP A 551 3.96 39.42 2.30
N ALA A 552 3.24 39.67 3.39
CA ALA A 552 2.91 38.63 4.37
C ALA A 552 2.08 37.51 3.73
N ALA A 553 1.09 37.86 2.90
CA ALA A 553 0.31 36.88 2.15
C ALA A 553 1.21 36.05 1.21
N CYS A 554 2.10 36.69 0.43
CA CYS A 554 3.04 35.97 -0.43
C CYS A 554 3.98 35.05 0.36
N ALA A 555 4.50 35.51 1.51
CA ALA A 555 5.37 34.71 2.38
C ALA A 555 4.64 33.50 2.96
N LEU A 556 3.37 33.65 3.38
CA LEU A 556 2.52 32.53 3.83
C LEU A 556 2.30 31.52 2.71
N PHE A 557 2.02 31.98 1.48
CA PHE A 557 1.83 31.09 0.33
C PHE A 557 3.09 30.31 0.01
N LEU A 558 4.26 30.95 -0.02
CA LEU A 558 5.54 30.29 -0.29
C LEU A 558 5.93 29.31 0.80
N SER A 559 5.75 29.66 2.08
CA SER A 559 6.04 28.76 3.20
C SER A 559 5.14 27.54 3.20
N PHE A 560 3.86 27.71 2.85
CA PHE A 560 2.93 26.61 2.70
C PHE A 560 3.31 25.69 1.52
N ALA A 561 3.60 26.27 0.33
CA ALA A 561 4.00 25.50 -0.84
C ALA A 561 5.28 24.69 -0.58
N ALA A 562 6.28 25.31 0.07
CA ALA A 562 7.51 24.65 0.46
C ALA A 562 7.27 23.50 1.46
N LYS A 563 6.42 23.73 2.46
CA LYS A 563 6.06 22.68 3.42
C LYS A 563 5.37 21.50 2.75
N ILE A 564 4.38 21.75 1.88
CA ILE A 564 3.70 20.67 1.14
C ILE A 564 4.70 19.89 0.29
N ALA A 565 5.62 20.57 -0.40
CA ALA A 565 6.66 19.88 -1.17
C ALA A 565 7.53 18.99 -0.29
N ILE A 566 7.93 19.46 0.90
CA ILE A 566 8.69 18.67 1.87
C ILE A 566 7.85 17.48 2.35
N ASP A 567 6.60 17.67 2.76
CA ASP A 567 5.72 16.62 3.26
C ASP A 567 5.46 15.52 2.20
N VAL A 568 5.31 15.91 0.93
CA VAL A 568 5.19 14.97 -0.21
C VAL A 568 6.48 14.17 -0.40
N ILE A 569 7.64 14.83 -0.29
CA ILE A 569 8.95 14.18 -0.46
C ILE A 569 9.27 13.26 0.73
N THR A 570 9.05 13.73 1.97
CA THR A 570 9.44 13.01 3.19
C THR A 570 8.38 12.05 3.72
N GLN A 571 7.13 12.19 3.31
CA GLN A 571 5.93 11.49 3.83
C GLN A 571 5.65 11.69 5.33
N GLU A 572 6.39 12.53 6.02
CA GLU A 572 6.33 12.61 7.47
C GLU A 572 5.01 13.15 8.02
N ASN A 573 4.31 13.99 7.27
CA ASN A 573 3.14 14.72 7.77
C ASN A 573 1.85 14.54 6.95
N LEU A 574 1.87 13.75 5.87
CA LEU A 574 0.66 13.48 5.07
C LEU A 574 -0.36 12.63 5.82
N THR A 575 0.12 11.80 6.76
CA THR A 575 -0.70 10.97 7.65
C THR A 575 -0.58 11.41 9.12
N GLY A 576 -0.01 12.59 9.37
CA GLY A 576 0.61 13.02 10.60
C GLY A 576 -0.31 13.37 11.76
N GLY A 577 0.30 13.56 12.93
CA GLY A 577 -0.36 13.86 14.18
C GLY A 577 -1.06 15.24 14.22
N ARG A 578 -1.82 15.47 15.28
CA ARG A 578 -2.68 16.65 15.51
C ARG A 578 -2.04 18.01 15.19
N HIS A 579 -0.74 18.19 15.46
CA HIS A 579 -0.02 19.45 15.19
C HIS A 579 0.25 19.70 13.71
N ALA A 580 0.58 18.66 12.95
CA ALA A 580 0.75 18.76 11.50
C ALA A 580 -0.58 19.04 10.80
N MET A 581 -1.67 18.41 11.23
CA MET A 581 -3.02 18.70 10.75
C MET A 581 -3.41 20.17 11.01
N LEU A 582 -3.19 20.68 12.22
CA LEU A 582 -3.49 22.08 12.56
C LEU A 582 -2.73 23.06 11.66
N PHE A 583 -1.44 22.83 11.41
CA PHE A 583 -0.65 23.69 10.54
C PHE A 583 -1.14 23.63 9.09
N ASN A 584 -1.42 22.44 8.58
CA ASN A 584 -1.84 22.22 7.20
C ASN A 584 -3.22 22.81 6.88
N HIS A 585 -4.07 23.04 7.88
CA HIS A 585 -5.36 23.71 7.71
C HIS A 585 -5.34 25.19 8.15
N ALA A 586 -4.64 25.52 9.23
CA ALA A 586 -4.63 26.89 9.75
C ALA A 586 -3.91 27.87 8.81
N VAL A 587 -2.75 27.49 8.26
CA VAL A 587 -1.98 28.37 7.37
C VAL A 587 -2.75 28.70 6.08
N PRO A 588 -3.36 27.75 5.36
CA PRO A 588 -4.23 28.05 4.22
C PRO A 588 -5.40 28.97 4.56
N LEU A 589 -6.06 28.76 5.69
CA LEU A 589 -7.20 29.60 6.12
C LEU A 589 -6.76 31.05 6.45
N VAL A 590 -5.63 31.20 7.13
CA VAL A 590 -5.05 32.53 7.41
C VAL A 590 -4.67 33.19 6.09
N ALA A 591 -4.02 32.48 5.19
CA ALA A 591 -3.65 32.97 3.87
C ALA A 591 -4.90 33.38 3.05
N ALA A 592 -5.95 32.59 3.06
CA ALA A 592 -7.24 32.93 2.45
C ALA A 592 -7.86 34.21 3.07
N GLY A 593 -7.83 34.31 4.40
CA GLY A 593 -8.31 35.49 5.11
C GLY A 593 -7.56 36.77 4.76
N THR A 594 -6.24 36.69 4.53
CA THR A 594 -5.43 37.85 4.12
C THR A 594 -5.75 38.35 2.70
N LEU A 595 -6.31 37.52 1.82
CA LEU A 595 -6.66 37.94 0.48
C LEU A 595 -7.82 38.93 0.46
N VAL A 596 -8.77 38.86 1.38
CA VAL A 596 -9.93 39.77 1.43
C VAL A 596 -9.47 41.23 1.54
N PRO A 597 -8.69 41.65 2.54
CA PRO A 597 -8.18 43.02 2.60
C PRO A 597 -7.20 43.34 1.47
N VAL A 598 -6.42 42.38 0.95
CA VAL A 598 -5.55 42.60 -0.21
C VAL A 598 -6.39 42.97 -1.43
N MET A 599 -7.51 42.29 -1.71
CA MET A 599 -8.43 42.60 -2.79
C MET A 599 -9.04 44.00 -2.62
N ALA A 600 -9.54 44.34 -1.44
CA ALA A 600 -10.10 45.64 -1.16
C ALA A 600 -9.06 46.77 -1.39
N TRP A 601 -7.85 46.58 -0.89
CA TRP A 601 -6.78 47.54 -1.07
C TRP A 601 -6.24 47.61 -2.51
N ALA A 602 -6.33 46.53 -3.27
CA ALA A 602 -6.03 46.55 -4.71
C ALA A 602 -7.00 47.48 -5.43
N VAL A 603 -8.30 47.40 -5.18
CA VAL A 603 -9.32 48.30 -5.73
C VAL A 603 -9.08 49.75 -5.28
N TRP A 604 -8.82 49.97 -4.00
CA TRP A 604 -8.53 51.32 -3.48
C TRP A 604 -7.22 51.93 -4.08
N ALA A 605 -6.21 51.09 -4.32
CA ALA A 605 -4.97 51.56 -4.96
C ALA A 605 -5.22 52.14 -6.36
N TRP A 606 -6.18 51.58 -7.10
CA TRP A 606 -6.57 52.09 -8.41
C TRP A 606 -7.49 53.31 -8.30
N THR A 607 -8.47 53.32 -7.42
CA THR A 607 -9.45 54.43 -7.28
C THR A 607 -8.88 55.67 -6.60
N LYS A 608 -7.92 55.50 -5.69
CA LYS A 608 -7.25 56.58 -4.96
C LYS A 608 -5.86 56.90 -5.52
N GLU A 609 -5.51 56.34 -6.68
CA GLU A 609 -4.22 56.53 -7.35
C GLU A 609 -3.00 56.29 -6.45
N TRP A 610 -3.09 55.35 -5.52
CA TRP A 610 -1.97 55.00 -4.68
C TRP A 610 -0.82 54.47 -5.54
N TRP A 611 0.38 54.93 -5.30
CA TRP A 611 1.57 54.53 -6.07
C TRP A 611 1.50 54.83 -7.55
N GLY A 612 2.61 54.65 -8.29
CA GLY A 612 2.62 54.68 -9.76
C GLY A 612 1.96 53.41 -10.35
N ILE A 613 1.68 53.43 -11.65
CA ILE A 613 1.03 52.34 -12.38
C ILE A 613 1.71 50.99 -12.09
N ILE A 614 3.07 50.95 -12.17
CA ILE A 614 3.85 49.73 -11.89
C ILE A 614 3.57 49.19 -10.47
N GLY A 615 3.49 50.08 -9.47
CA GLY A 615 3.17 49.66 -8.09
C GLY A 615 1.76 49.14 -7.92
N ARG A 616 0.79 49.72 -8.64
CA ARG A 616 -0.60 49.23 -8.67
C ARG A 616 -0.72 47.86 -9.33
N VAL A 617 -0.12 47.68 -10.49
CA VAL A 617 -0.08 46.39 -11.20
C VAL A 617 0.60 45.32 -10.33
N HIS A 618 1.78 45.63 -9.79
CA HIS A 618 2.53 44.72 -8.90
C HIS A 618 1.69 44.25 -7.71
N TYR A 619 0.97 45.17 -7.05
CA TYR A 619 0.14 44.84 -5.90
C TYR A 619 -1.09 44.00 -6.34
N THR A 620 -1.72 44.34 -7.47
CA THR A 620 -2.86 43.65 -8.01
C THR A 620 -2.53 42.20 -8.38
N LEU A 621 -1.31 41.90 -8.80
CA LEU A 621 -0.88 40.52 -9.11
C LEU A 621 -0.89 39.56 -7.90
N VAL A 622 -0.91 40.07 -6.66
CA VAL A 622 -1.07 39.25 -5.46
C VAL A 622 -2.43 38.55 -5.46
N VAL A 623 -3.45 39.20 -6.02
CA VAL A 623 -4.83 38.66 -6.04
C VAL A 623 -4.94 37.40 -6.89
N PRO A 624 -4.60 37.38 -8.21
CA PRO A 624 -4.67 36.17 -9.01
C PRO A 624 -3.76 35.06 -8.49
N ALA A 625 -2.59 35.38 -7.93
CA ALA A 625 -1.71 34.40 -7.30
C ALA A 625 -2.39 33.71 -6.10
N GLY A 626 -3.02 34.50 -5.24
CA GLY A 626 -3.76 33.99 -4.10
C GLY A 626 -4.99 33.17 -4.49
N LEU A 627 -5.75 33.64 -5.49
CA LEU A 627 -6.92 32.91 -6.00
C LEU A 627 -6.54 31.56 -6.64
N ALA A 628 -5.43 31.52 -7.39
CA ALA A 628 -4.91 30.28 -7.96
C ALA A 628 -4.53 29.28 -6.86
N LEU A 629 -3.87 29.75 -5.80
CA LEU A 629 -3.54 28.90 -4.65
C LEU A 629 -4.80 28.47 -3.90
N LEU A 630 -5.78 29.34 -3.67
CA LEU A 630 -7.04 28.97 -3.02
C LEU A 630 -7.80 27.92 -3.82
N TRP A 631 -7.81 28.04 -5.15
CA TRP A 631 -8.40 27.04 -6.02
C TRP A 631 -7.69 25.69 -5.85
N TRP A 632 -6.34 25.67 -5.85
CA TRP A 632 -5.53 24.47 -5.64
C TRP A 632 -5.77 23.86 -4.25
N LEU A 633 -5.84 24.70 -3.20
CA LEU A 633 -6.15 24.27 -1.84
C LEU A 633 -7.54 23.64 -1.74
N ASN A 634 -8.55 24.25 -2.41
CA ASN A 634 -9.90 23.72 -2.46
C ASN A 634 -9.97 22.39 -3.22
N HIS A 635 -9.18 22.24 -4.29
CA HIS A 635 -9.09 20.99 -5.06
C HIS A 635 -8.60 19.82 -4.19
N TYR A 636 -7.75 20.09 -3.20
CA TYR A 636 -7.24 19.09 -2.25
C TYR A 636 -7.98 19.07 -0.89
N ASP A 637 -9.16 19.69 -0.80
CA ASP A 637 -9.98 19.79 0.43
C ASP A 637 -9.25 20.43 1.64
N LEU A 638 -8.21 21.21 1.39
CA LEU A 638 -7.41 21.88 2.42
C LEU A 638 -8.10 23.12 3.03
N LEU A 639 -9.15 23.63 2.40
CA LEU A 639 -9.96 24.74 2.91
C LEU A 639 -11.18 24.26 3.72
N CYS A 640 -11.49 22.97 3.70
CA CYS A 640 -12.60 22.41 4.48
C CYS A 640 -12.18 22.14 5.92
N LEU A 641 -12.87 22.79 6.88
CA LEU A 641 -12.73 22.54 8.33
C LEU A 641 -13.38 21.20 8.76
N ARG A 642 -13.41 20.21 7.92
CA ARG A 642 -13.85 18.87 8.33
C ARG A 642 -12.74 18.23 9.17
N PHE A 643 -12.68 18.63 10.44
CA PHE A 643 -11.96 17.91 11.48
C PHE A 643 -12.78 16.63 11.80
N THR A 644 -12.75 15.65 10.93
CA THR A 644 -13.33 14.33 11.19
C THR A 644 -12.24 13.27 11.16
#